data_7aa93b73f087d3129cda730bb0884f55
#
_entry.id   7aa93b73f087d3129cda730bb0884f55
#
_cell.length_a   1.000
_cell.length_b   1.000
_cell.length_c   1.000
_cell.angle_alpha   90.00
_cell.angle_beta   90.00
_cell.angle_gamma   90.00
#
_symmetry.space_group_name_H-M   'P 1'
#
loop_
_entity.id
_entity.type
_entity.pdbx_description
1 polymer ?
#
loop_
_entity_poly.entity_id
_entity_poly.type
_entity_poly.pdbx_seq_one_letter_code
_entity_poly.pdbx_strand_id
1 'polypeptide(L)'
;MNDIEAKERIKELRATLEYHAKKYYDEDKPEITDYEYDMMMNELKSLEKQFPELIDKESLTQKVGGHVKEGFKQVEHEVPLQSLQDVFSYDELRDFDDRVKKQLHDGGTNLKYVVETKIDGLSMAIEYKDGKFVRAATRGNGLIGEDVSANALTIKSIPKELKEPINIIVRGEVFIGSKEFEKLNEEREVLGQSLFANARNAAAGSLRQLDSKITKTRPLDIFIFNVQKLEDNPFNSHYEQLNYLDKLGFNVNPVRILCNNIDEAIDAITKIGEDRENLSFGIDGAVIKVDNLDYREELGTTFKTPRWAIAYKYPPEQKETLLKDIICQVGRTGAITPMAILEPVKVAGSTISKTTLHNEDFIKEKDLKIGDRVIIQKAGDVIPEVVEAVKSKRTGEEKEFIMPKVCPVCGAPTIREDGEAVTRCTGIECSAKALRNIVHFASKEGMEIDGLGYSIIEQLLDRKLINNIADIYSLKLEDVASLKKNGKKFAQNLIDAIEKSKSNDLFKLITGLGIRHIGAKSAKNLARKFRTMDNLMNASIEELSVQNDVGEITAKSIYEFFREEQSIDLINKLKLAGVNMESLEEENTDNRFEGKTFVLTGALSKYSRDEASDIIEKLGGKTSGSVSKKTSYVLAGEDAGSKLTKAQNLGVTVITEEEFEEMIK
;
A
#
# COMPACT_ATOMS: atom_id res chain seq x y z
N MET A 1 -22.37 13.16 -32.64
CA MET A 1 -23.14 12.76 -31.43
C MET A 1 -24.30 13.73 -31.31
N ASN A 2 -25.51 13.27 -31.13
CA ASN A 2 -26.66 14.14 -30.87
C ASN A 2 -26.77 14.51 -29.38
N ASP A 3 -27.61 15.52 -29.04
CA ASP A 3 -27.73 16.03 -27.65
C ASP A 3 -28.14 14.95 -26.63
N ILE A 4 -28.95 13.98 -27.04
CA ILE A 4 -29.39 12.89 -26.16
C ILE A 4 -28.23 11.93 -25.89
N GLU A 5 -27.51 11.51 -26.90
CA GLU A 5 -26.33 10.64 -26.79
C GLU A 5 -25.22 11.32 -25.98
N ALA A 6 -24.98 12.64 -26.19
CA ALA A 6 -24.02 13.41 -25.44
C ALA A 6 -24.37 13.48 -23.95
N LYS A 7 -25.65 13.70 -23.62
CA LYS A 7 -26.14 13.75 -22.23
C LYS A 7 -25.98 12.42 -21.52
N GLU A 8 -26.29 11.31 -22.18
CA GLU A 8 -26.13 9.97 -21.62
C GLU A 8 -24.63 9.65 -21.39
N ARG A 9 -23.78 9.95 -22.38
CA ARG A 9 -22.34 9.72 -22.27
C ARG A 9 -21.69 10.57 -21.19
N ILE A 10 -22.04 11.85 -21.05
CA ILE A 10 -21.58 12.73 -19.98
C ILE A 10 -21.98 12.17 -18.61
N LYS A 11 -23.23 11.68 -18.47
CA LYS A 11 -23.71 11.10 -17.22
C LYS A 11 -22.93 9.82 -16.85
N GLU A 12 -22.69 8.95 -17.81
CA GLU A 12 -21.90 7.73 -17.63
C GLU A 12 -20.46 8.06 -17.21
N LEU A 13 -19.80 8.96 -17.95
CA LEU A 13 -18.43 9.37 -17.65
C LEU A 13 -18.29 9.99 -16.25
N ARG A 14 -19.23 10.85 -15.84
CA ARG A 14 -19.23 11.43 -14.49
C ARG A 14 -19.32 10.35 -13.42
N ALA A 15 -20.27 9.42 -13.53
CA ALA A 15 -20.43 8.34 -12.55
C ALA A 15 -19.19 7.45 -12.47
N THR A 16 -18.61 7.08 -13.61
CA THR A 16 -17.40 6.27 -13.69
C THR A 16 -16.19 7.00 -13.10
N LEU A 17 -16.00 8.27 -13.46
CA LEU A 17 -14.91 9.09 -12.94
C LEU A 17 -15.04 9.35 -11.43
N GLU A 18 -16.23 9.58 -10.90
CA GLU A 18 -16.47 9.72 -9.46
C GLU A 18 -16.13 8.43 -8.71
N TYR A 19 -16.53 7.28 -9.24
CA TYR A 19 -16.20 5.98 -8.67
C TYR A 19 -14.69 5.77 -8.60
N HIS A 20 -13.97 5.98 -9.74
CA HIS A 20 -12.53 5.79 -9.78
C HIS A 20 -11.77 6.86 -9.00
N ALA A 21 -12.25 8.11 -8.93
CA ALA A 21 -11.68 9.15 -8.09
C ALA A 21 -11.72 8.76 -6.61
N LYS A 22 -12.85 8.21 -6.15
CA LYS A 22 -12.98 7.70 -4.77
C LYS A 22 -12.02 6.56 -4.51
N LYS A 23 -11.93 5.58 -5.43
CA LYS A 23 -10.97 4.48 -5.32
C LYS A 23 -9.52 4.96 -5.24
N TYR A 24 -9.18 5.96 -6.02
CA TYR A 24 -7.84 6.51 -6.14
C TYR A 24 -7.45 7.41 -4.96
N TYR A 25 -8.28 8.45 -4.66
CA TYR A 25 -7.94 9.48 -3.68
C TYR A 25 -8.29 9.11 -2.23
N ASP A 26 -9.38 8.38 -2.02
CA ASP A 26 -9.94 8.11 -0.68
C ASP A 26 -9.54 6.71 -0.18
N GLU A 27 -9.57 5.69 -1.07
CA GLU A 27 -9.32 4.29 -0.70
C GLU A 27 -7.89 3.83 -0.95
N ASP A 28 -7.07 4.60 -1.69
CA ASP A 28 -5.70 4.23 -2.13
C ASP A 28 -5.66 2.89 -2.90
N LYS A 29 -6.75 2.55 -3.62
CA LYS A 29 -6.96 1.28 -4.37
C LYS A 29 -7.45 1.54 -5.79
N PRO A 30 -6.63 2.08 -6.69
CA PRO A 30 -7.03 2.29 -8.08
C PRO A 30 -7.35 0.96 -8.77
N GLU A 31 -8.39 0.96 -9.58
CA GLU A 31 -8.82 -0.19 -10.40
C GLU A 31 -8.52 0.01 -11.89
N ILE A 32 -8.16 1.24 -12.27
CA ILE A 32 -7.74 1.63 -13.63
C ILE A 32 -6.41 2.39 -13.54
N THR A 33 -5.70 2.48 -14.66
CA THR A 33 -4.47 3.27 -14.76
C THR A 33 -4.76 4.78 -14.73
N ASP A 34 -3.76 5.57 -14.33
CA ASP A 34 -3.84 7.04 -14.36
C ASP A 34 -4.15 7.54 -15.78
N TYR A 35 -3.57 6.88 -16.82
CA TYR A 35 -3.80 7.22 -18.21
C TYR A 35 -5.27 6.98 -18.63
N GLU A 36 -5.85 5.85 -18.27
CA GLU A 36 -7.27 5.55 -18.56
C GLU A 36 -8.20 6.56 -17.87
N TYR A 37 -7.91 6.90 -16.62
CA TYR A 37 -8.65 7.94 -15.90
C TYR A 37 -8.54 9.30 -16.58
N ASP A 38 -7.32 9.71 -16.96
CA ASP A 38 -7.05 10.98 -17.62
C ASP A 38 -7.71 11.05 -19.00
N MET A 39 -7.73 9.95 -19.76
CA MET A 39 -8.42 9.88 -21.07
C MET A 39 -9.94 10.05 -20.92
N MET A 40 -10.57 9.37 -19.95
CA MET A 40 -12.00 9.57 -19.65
C MET A 40 -12.31 11.00 -19.19
N MET A 41 -11.43 11.59 -18.38
CA MET A 41 -11.54 12.98 -17.96
C MET A 41 -11.43 13.94 -19.14
N ASN A 42 -10.55 13.67 -20.11
CA ASN A 42 -10.36 14.47 -21.31
C ASN A 42 -11.57 14.35 -22.25
N GLU A 43 -12.14 13.14 -22.41
CA GLU A 43 -13.40 12.92 -23.14
C GLU A 43 -14.53 13.74 -22.52
N LEU A 44 -14.68 13.70 -21.18
CA LEU A 44 -15.70 14.49 -20.49
C LEU A 44 -15.51 16.00 -20.71
N LYS A 45 -14.28 16.52 -20.57
CA LYS A 45 -13.97 17.93 -20.86
C LYS A 45 -14.31 18.33 -22.29
N SER A 46 -14.01 17.45 -23.27
CA SER A 46 -14.31 17.70 -24.69
C SER A 46 -15.81 17.77 -24.94
N LEU A 47 -16.58 16.86 -24.35
CA LEU A 47 -18.04 16.86 -24.46
C LEU A 47 -18.65 18.08 -23.76
N GLU A 48 -18.20 18.44 -22.56
CA GLU A 48 -18.67 19.65 -21.85
C GLU A 48 -18.33 20.94 -22.61
N LYS A 49 -17.24 20.97 -23.37
CA LYS A 49 -16.90 22.09 -24.25
C LYS A 49 -17.82 22.17 -25.48
N GLN A 50 -18.22 21.02 -26.03
CA GLN A 50 -19.15 20.96 -27.19
C GLN A 50 -20.59 21.27 -26.81
N PHE A 51 -20.99 20.90 -25.53
CA PHE A 51 -22.34 21.07 -25.00
C PHE A 51 -22.29 21.84 -23.67
N PRO A 52 -22.02 23.16 -23.71
CA PRO A 52 -21.83 23.98 -22.48
C PRO A 52 -23.04 24.00 -21.55
N GLU A 53 -24.24 23.80 -22.05
CA GLU A 53 -25.49 23.73 -21.28
C GLU A 53 -25.59 22.47 -20.40
N LEU A 54 -24.76 21.44 -20.66
CA LEU A 54 -24.71 20.21 -19.88
C LEU A 54 -23.64 20.26 -18.76
N ILE A 55 -22.89 21.37 -18.62
CA ILE A 55 -21.88 21.53 -17.58
C ILE A 55 -22.56 21.57 -16.20
N ASP A 56 -22.07 20.71 -15.29
CA ASP A 56 -22.47 20.71 -13.89
C ASP A 56 -21.36 21.34 -13.04
N LYS A 57 -21.70 22.27 -12.15
CA LYS A 57 -20.77 22.91 -11.22
C LYS A 57 -20.13 21.92 -10.26
N GLU A 58 -20.80 20.80 -9.98
CA GLU A 58 -20.33 19.73 -9.14
C GLU A 58 -19.43 18.71 -9.88
N SER A 59 -19.31 18.82 -11.21
CA SER A 59 -18.48 17.91 -12.02
C SER A 59 -17.01 17.92 -11.57
N LEU A 60 -16.37 16.77 -11.63
CA LEU A 60 -14.93 16.62 -11.39
C LEU A 60 -14.06 17.46 -12.35
N THR A 61 -14.60 17.89 -13.49
CA THR A 61 -13.92 18.84 -14.39
C THR A 61 -13.79 20.22 -13.75
N GLN A 62 -14.67 20.57 -12.80
CA GLN A 62 -14.74 21.88 -12.15
C GLN A 62 -14.11 21.88 -10.73
N LYS A 63 -13.89 20.72 -10.12
CA LYS A 63 -13.37 20.58 -8.75
C LYS A 63 -11.98 19.94 -8.69
N VAL A 64 -11.21 20.25 -7.64
CA VAL A 64 -10.01 19.50 -7.29
C VAL A 64 -10.45 18.22 -6.56
N GLY A 65 -10.02 17.06 -7.04
CA GLY A 65 -10.36 15.77 -6.44
C GLY A 65 -9.64 15.55 -5.11
N GLY A 66 -10.28 14.78 -4.22
CA GLY A 66 -9.77 14.34 -2.92
C GLY A 66 -10.59 14.86 -1.76
N HIS A 67 -10.72 14.02 -0.72
CA HIS A 67 -11.36 14.37 0.56
C HIS A 67 -10.32 14.25 1.68
N VAL A 68 -10.53 14.99 2.76
CA VAL A 68 -9.70 14.88 3.96
C VAL A 68 -10.07 13.59 4.70
N LYS A 69 -9.08 12.76 5.00
CA LYS A 69 -9.27 11.48 5.68
C LYS A 69 -9.63 11.70 7.16
N GLU A 70 -10.57 10.92 7.69
CA GLU A 70 -10.92 10.98 9.11
C GLU A 70 -9.71 10.60 10.00
N GLY A 71 -9.57 11.30 11.13
CA GLY A 71 -8.50 11.07 12.11
C GLY A 71 -7.33 12.05 12.03
N PHE A 72 -7.24 12.89 10.99
CA PHE A 72 -6.25 13.97 10.90
C PHE A 72 -6.87 15.32 11.25
N LYS A 73 -6.07 16.20 11.89
CA LYS A 73 -6.42 17.59 12.04
C LYS A 73 -6.46 18.26 10.66
N GLN A 74 -7.51 19.01 10.40
CA GLN A 74 -7.64 19.77 9.15
C GLN A 74 -6.82 21.05 9.22
N VAL A 75 -6.20 21.42 8.10
CA VAL A 75 -5.40 22.63 7.91
C VAL A 75 -5.93 23.37 6.69
N GLU A 76 -6.35 24.60 6.88
CA GLU A 76 -6.66 25.52 5.78
C GLU A 76 -5.36 26.05 5.18
N HIS A 77 -5.24 25.98 3.84
CA HIS A 77 -4.09 26.48 3.11
C HIS A 77 -4.16 27.99 2.95
N GLU A 78 -3.11 28.69 3.35
CA GLU A 78 -3.02 30.15 3.13
C GLU A 78 -3.00 30.49 1.64
N VAL A 79 -2.35 29.66 0.82
CA VAL A 79 -2.36 29.74 -0.64
C VAL A 79 -2.95 28.44 -1.18
N PRO A 80 -4.04 28.50 -1.98
CA PRO A 80 -4.67 27.30 -2.54
C PRO A 80 -3.71 26.40 -3.32
N LEU A 81 -3.79 25.09 -3.11
CA LEU A 81 -2.97 24.09 -3.79
C LEU A 81 -3.69 23.56 -5.02
N GLN A 82 -3.56 24.28 -6.11
CA GLN A 82 -4.23 23.96 -7.38
C GLN A 82 -3.66 22.71 -8.05
N SER A 83 -4.47 22.09 -8.92
CA SER A 83 -4.07 21.05 -9.87
C SER A 83 -3.46 21.67 -11.12
N LEU A 84 -2.98 20.85 -12.06
CA LEU A 84 -2.54 21.30 -13.38
C LEU A 84 -3.55 20.85 -14.44
N GLN A 85 -3.55 21.55 -15.57
CA GLN A 85 -4.21 21.08 -16.77
C GLN A 85 -3.30 20.08 -17.46
N ASP A 86 -3.83 18.90 -17.83
CA ASP A 86 -3.10 17.90 -18.59
C ASP A 86 -3.28 18.09 -20.08
N VAL A 87 -2.21 17.81 -20.85
CA VAL A 87 -2.18 17.75 -22.30
C VAL A 87 -1.38 16.52 -22.74
N PHE A 88 -1.68 16.01 -23.96
CA PHE A 88 -1.18 14.73 -24.47
C PHE A 88 -0.47 14.86 -25.83
N SER A 89 -0.41 16.06 -26.38
CA SER A 89 0.25 16.33 -27.67
C SER A 89 1.08 17.61 -27.65
N TYR A 90 2.07 17.68 -28.53
CA TYR A 90 2.87 18.90 -28.72
C TYR A 90 2.07 20.06 -29.32
N ASP A 91 1.03 19.76 -30.10
CA ASP A 91 0.13 20.79 -30.62
C ASP A 91 -0.64 21.47 -29.48
N GLU A 92 -1.12 20.73 -28.50
CA GLU A 92 -1.76 21.32 -27.31
C GLU A 92 -0.80 22.17 -26.48
N LEU A 93 0.53 21.86 -26.48
CA LEU A 93 1.54 22.72 -25.84
C LEU A 93 1.73 24.02 -26.63
N ARG A 94 1.68 23.99 -27.99
CA ARG A 94 1.71 25.20 -28.80
C ARG A 94 0.46 26.04 -28.58
N ASP A 95 -0.70 25.41 -28.47
CA ASP A 95 -1.95 26.10 -28.11
C ASP A 95 -1.88 26.77 -26.75
N PHE A 96 -1.18 26.15 -25.81
CA PHE A 96 -0.93 26.75 -24.49
C PHE A 96 -0.04 27.98 -24.62
N ASP A 97 1.06 27.93 -25.35
CA ASP A 97 1.97 29.04 -25.63
C ASP A 97 1.24 30.20 -26.26
N ASP A 98 0.41 29.93 -27.29
CA ASP A 98 -0.41 30.91 -27.99
C ASP A 98 -1.43 31.59 -27.05
N ARG A 99 -2.06 30.83 -26.16
CA ARG A 99 -2.99 31.39 -25.16
C ARG A 99 -2.26 32.31 -24.17
N VAL A 100 -1.09 31.89 -23.67
CA VAL A 100 -0.24 32.68 -22.80
C VAL A 100 0.14 34.01 -23.45
N LYS A 101 0.67 33.96 -24.68
CA LYS A 101 1.07 35.16 -25.42
C LYS A 101 -0.08 36.11 -25.71
N LYS A 102 -1.26 35.60 -26.05
CA LYS A 102 -2.47 36.41 -26.29
C LYS A 102 -2.99 37.11 -25.05
N GLN A 103 -2.75 36.55 -23.88
CA GLN A 103 -3.24 37.07 -22.60
C GLN A 103 -2.28 38.11 -22.00
N LEU A 104 -0.98 38.01 -22.30
CA LEU A 104 0.03 38.95 -21.81
C LEU A 104 -0.02 40.28 -22.57
N HIS A 105 0.06 41.39 -21.81
CA HIS A 105 -0.05 42.76 -22.35
C HIS A 105 1.03 43.10 -23.40
N ASP A 106 2.23 42.53 -23.28
CA ASP A 106 3.36 42.71 -24.19
C ASP A 106 3.50 41.61 -25.26
N GLY A 107 2.51 40.72 -25.34
CA GLY A 107 2.55 39.57 -26.26
C GLY A 107 3.58 38.52 -25.89
N GLY A 108 4.15 38.58 -24.67
CA GLY A 108 5.15 37.62 -24.20
C GLY A 108 6.53 37.82 -24.84
N THR A 109 6.98 39.06 -25.03
CA THR A 109 8.25 39.37 -25.71
C THR A 109 9.46 38.67 -25.06
N ASN A 110 9.45 38.49 -23.75
CA ASN A 110 10.51 37.82 -22.98
C ASN A 110 10.01 36.51 -22.30
N LEU A 111 9.04 35.85 -22.92
CA LEU A 111 8.44 34.65 -22.40
C LEU A 111 9.43 33.48 -22.38
N LYS A 112 9.75 33.00 -21.18
CA LYS A 112 10.57 31.81 -20.95
C LYS A 112 9.78 30.79 -20.14
N TYR A 113 10.19 29.55 -20.26
CA TYR A 113 9.57 28.43 -19.57
C TYR A 113 10.59 27.70 -18.71
N VAL A 114 10.13 27.14 -17.59
CA VAL A 114 10.87 26.12 -16.83
C VAL A 114 10.17 24.79 -17.03
N VAL A 115 10.91 23.81 -17.52
CA VAL A 115 10.44 22.43 -17.69
C VAL A 115 10.99 21.58 -16.56
N GLU A 116 10.11 20.88 -15.87
CA GLU A 116 10.44 20.03 -14.73
C GLU A 116 9.84 18.63 -14.90
N THR A 117 10.43 17.60 -14.27
CA THR A 117 9.76 16.29 -14.17
C THR A 117 8.47 16.39 -13.36
N LYS A 118 7.41 15.77 -13.86
CA LYS A 118 6.17 15.57 -13.12
C LYS A 118 6.30 14.31 -12.27
N ILE A 119 6.69 14.50 -11.02
CA ILE A 119 6.94 13.43 -10.05
C ILE A 119 5.61 12.75 -9.71
N ASP A 120 5.60 11.43 -9.72
CA ASP A 120 4.43 10.62 -9.35
C ASP A 120 4.44 10.33 -7.84
N GLY A 121 3.69 11.16 -7.09
CA GLY A 121 3.69 11.13 -5.63
C GLY A 121 2.46 11.77 -5.00
N LEU A 122 2.62 12.25 -3.77
CA LEU A 122 1.60 12.99 -3.01
C LEU A 122 2.06 14.42 -2.73
N SER A 123 1.26 15.39 -3.17
CA SER A 123 1.58 16.81 -2.99
C SER A 123 1.41 17.27 -1.55
N MET A 124 2.41 17.99 -1.03
CA MET A 124 2.46 18.50 0.32
C MET A 124 2.99 19.94 0.34
N ALA A 125 2.35 20.81 1.13
CA ALA A 125 2.86 22.14 1.47
C ALA A 125 3.58 22.09 2.81
N ILE A 126 4.69 22.84 2.93
CA ILE A 126 5.48 22.95 4.15
C ILE A 126 5.69 24.42 4.48
N GLU A 127 5.40 24.81 5.71
CA GLU A 127 5.54 26.17 6.24
C GLU A 127 6.75 26.28 7.17
N TYR A 128 7.54 27.32 6.94
CA TYR A 128 8.65 27.72 7.82
C TYR A 128 8.46 29.17 8.29
N LYS A 129 8.77 29.41 9.57
CA LYS A 129 8.84 30.76 10.17
C LYS A 129 10.20 30.94 10.82
N ASP A 130 10.83 32.08 10.58
CA ASP A 130 12.20 32.35 11.03
C ASP A 130 13.15 31.21 10.71
N GLY A 131 13.00 30.59 9.53
CA GLY A 131 13.77 29.45 9.08
C GLY A 131 13.42 28.12 9.75
N LYS A 132 12.49 28.07 10.71
CA LYS A 132 12.14 26.84 11.46
C LYS A 132 10.87 26.21 10.91
N PHE A 133 10.87 24.88 10.81
CA PHE A 133 9.70 24.12 10.42
C PHE A 133 8.51 24.38 11.37
N VAL A 134 7.37 24.74 10.80
CA VAL A 134 6.12 24.98 11.55
C VAL A 134 5.13 23.86 11.36
N ARG A 135 4.77 23.57 10.10
CA ARG A 135 3.79 22.53 9.77
C ARG A 135 3.96 22.03 8.35
N ALA A 136 3.37 20.84 8.10
CA ALA A 136 3.20 20.28 6.77
C ALA A 136 1.77 19.78 6.60
N ALA A 137 1.17 20.04 5.43
CA ALA A 137 -0.19 19.64 5.13
C ALA A 137 -0.28 19.04 3.71
N THR A 138 -1.07 17.96 3.56
CA THR A 138 -1.39 17.39 2.24
C THR A 138 -2.23 18.37 1.43
N ARG A 139 -2.32 18.15 0.11
CA ARG A 139 -3.15 19.00 -0.75
C ARG A 139 -4.63 19.00 -0.33
N GLY A 140 -5.17 17.84 0.09
CA GLY A 140 -6.60 17.66 0.33
C GLY A 140 -7.42 18.05 -0.90
N ASN A 141 -8.47 18.87 -0.69
CA ASN A 141 -9.29 19.43 -1.77
C ASN A 141 -8.74 20.73 -2.39
N GLY A 142 -7.50 21.07 -2.06
CA GLY A 142 -6.84 22.30 -2.53
C GLY A 142 -6.99 23.52 -1.62
N LEU A 143 -8.02 23.58 -0.78
CA LEU A 143 -8.27 24.63 0.22
C LEU A 143 -7.98 24.11 1.63
N ILE A 144 -8.32 22.89 1.92
CA ILE A 144 -8.15 22.24 3.22
C ILE A 144 -7.43 20.90 3.00
N GLY A 145 -6.35 20.67 3.75
CA GLY A 145 -5.55 19.46 3.75
C GLY A 145 -5.47 18.81 5.13
N GLU A 146 -4.81 17.64 5.19
CA GLU A 146 -4.52 16.92 6.43
C GLU A 146 -3.22 17.43 7.04
N ASP A 147 -3.18 17.71 8.35
CA ASP A 147 -1.95 17.99 9.08
C ASP A 147 -1.13 16.69 9.20
N VAL A 148 -0.04 16.64 8.45
CA VAL A 148 0.90 15.50 8.43
C VAL A 148 2.27 15.90 9.01
N SER A 149 2.33 16.94 9.82
CA SER A 149 3.58 17.51 10.34
C SER A 149 4.46 16.49 11.07
N ALA A 150 3.87 15.65 11.93
CA ALA A 150 4.60 14.59 12.63
C ALA A 150 5.19 13.55 11.68
N ASN A 151 4.48 13.23 10.61
CA ASN A 151 4.91 12.28 9.59
C ASN A 151 5.99 12.91 8.68
N ALA A 152 5.78 14.14 8.24
CA ALA A 152 6.72 14.90 7.42
C ALA A 152 8.11 15.01 8.09
N LEU A 153 8.16 15.26 9.39
CA LEU A 153 9.42 15.32 10.16
C LEU A 153 10.18 13.99 10.24
N THR A 154 9.59 12.88 9.82
CA THR A 154 10.29 11.59 9.70
C THR A 154 11.04 11.45 8.37
N ILE A 155 10.71 12.27 7.37
CA ILE A 155 11.37 12.31 6.05
C ILE A 155 12.70 13.03 6.19
N LYS A 156 13.80 12.34 5.87
CA LYS A 156 15.15 12.84 6.13
C LYS A 156 15.54 14.07 5.30
N SER A 157 14.99 14.22 4.11
CA SER A 157 15.23 15.32 3.18
C SER A 157 14.46 16.60 3.52
N ILE A 158 13.58 16.58 4.53
CA ILE A 158 12.91 17.79 5.02
C ILE A 158 13.78 18.43 6.10
N PRO A 159 14.34 19.63 5.86
CA PRO A 159 15.12 20.35 6.85
C PRO A 159 14.22 20.80 8.01
N LYS A 160 14.66 20.58 9.25
CA LYS A 160 13.98 21.10 10.45
C LYS A 160 14.21 22.59 10.63
N GLU A 161 15.32 23.08 10.11
CA GLU A 161 15.74 24.46 10.12
C GLU A 161 16.44 24.78 8.80
N LEU A 162 16.08 25.90 8.19
CA LEU A 162 16.67 26.41 6.96
C LEU A 162 17.99 27.11 7.27
N LYS A 163 18.83 27.29 6.26
CA LYS A 163 20.12 27.99 6.41
C LYS A 163 19.95 29.51 6.62
N GLU A 164 18.77 30.05 6.36
CA GLU A 164 18.43 31.46 6.56
C GLU A 164 17.13 31.59 7.35
N PRO A 165 17.01 32.57 8.25
CA PRO A 165 15.80 32.79 9.06
C PRO A 165 14.73 33.56 8.27
N ILE A 166 14.06 32.86 7.37
CA ILE A 166 13.03 33.43 6.49
C ILE A 166 11.65 32.79 6.76
N ASN A 167 10.60 33.50 6.35
CA ASN A 167 9.23 33.03 6.35
C ASN A 167 8.87 32.57 4.93
N ILE A 168 8.64 31.27 4.76
CA ILE A 168 8.38 30.69 3.46
C ILE A 168 7.38 29.53 3.55
N ILE A 169 6.50 29.44 2.55
CA ILE A 169 5.68 28.25 2.28
C ILE A 169 6.15 27.66 0.95
N VAL A 170 6.58 26.40 0.99
CA VAL A 170 7.00 25.67 -0.21
C VAL A 170 6.03 24.52 -0.48
N ARG A 171 5.99 24.09 -1.74
CA ARG A 171 5.24 22.91 -2.17
C ARG A 171 6.18 21.90 -2.79
N GLY A 172 6.01 20.65 -2.41
CA GLY A 172 6.76 19.52 -2.94
C GLY A 172 5.89 18.31 -3.22
N GLU A 173 6.49 17.30 -3.82
CA GLU A 173 5.87 15.99 -4.04
C GLU A 173 6.61 14.95 -3.21
N VAL A 174 5.88 14.27 -2.32
CA VAL A 174 6.38 13.16 -1.51
C VAL A 174 6.27 11.89 -2.35
N PHE A 175 7.36 11.13 -2.45
CA PHE A 175 7.43 9.94 -3.28
C PHE A 175 8.22 8.82 -2.60
N ILE A 176 8.20 7.64 -3.21
CA ILE A 176 9.07 6.50 -2.89
C ILE A 176 9.86 6.17 -4.16
N GLY A 177 11.18 5.99 -4.03
CA GLY A 177 12.04 5.59 -5.13
C GLY A 177 11.67 4.20 -5.68
N SER A 178 11.96 3.95 -6.97
CA SER A 178 11.52 2.72 -7.65
C SER A 178 12.05 1.44 -6.97
N LYS A 179 13.33 1.41 -6.59
CA LYS A 179 13.95 0.28 -5.89
C LYS A 179 13.40 0.08 -4.48
N GLU A 180 13.16 1.16 -3.78
CA GLU A 180 12.59 1.17 -2.43
C GLU A 180 11.13 0.68 -2.44
N PHE A 181 10.39 1.01 -3.49
CA PHE A 181 9.01 0.53 -3.69
C PHE A 181 8.96 -0.99 -3.92
N GLU A 182 9.82 -1.53 -4.79
CA GLU A 182 9.93 -2.97 -5.02
C GLU A 182 10.20 -3.71 -3.70
N LYS A 183 11.21 -3.24 -2.95
CA LYS A 183 11.57 -3.83 -1.66
C LYS A 183 10.44 -3.75 -0.63
N LEU A 184 9.74 -2.61 -0.58
CA LEU A 184 8.59 -2.43 0.33
C LEU A 184 7.47 -3.42 0.02
N ASN A 185 7.17 -3.66 -1.25
CA ASN A 185 6.16 -4.64 -1.66
C ASN A 185 6.60 -6.09 -1.40
N GLU A 186 7.86 -6.41 -1.59
CA GLU A 186 8.40 -7.73 -1.20
C GLU A 186 8.23 -7.99 0.31
N GLU A 187 8.56 -7.01 1.16
CA GLU A 187 8.37 -7.11 2.62
C GLU A 187 6.89 -7.31 2.98
N ARG A 188 5.98 -6.56 2.34
CA ARG A 188 4.53 -6.69 2.56
C ARG A 188 3.99 -8.06 2.12
N GLU A 189 4.46 -8.58 1.00
CA GLU A 189 4.10 -9.90 0.51
C GLU A 189 4.45 -10.99 1.53
N VAL A 190 5.67 -10.93 2.07
CA VAL A 190 6.13 -11.88 3.09
C VAL A 190 5.28 -11.79 4.37
N LEU A 191 4.90 -10.57 4.78
CA LEU A 191 4.04 -10.33 5.95
C LEU A 191 2.56 -10.66 5.68
N GLY A 192 2.20 -11.10 4.48
CA GLY A 192 0.81 -11.38 4.11
C GLY A 192 -0.08 -10.14 4.03
N GLN A 193 0.51 -8.96 3.90
CA GLN A 193 -0.20 -7.70 3.75
C GLN A 193 -0.55 -7.45 2.28
N SER A 194 -1.63 -6.71 2.02
CA SER A 194 -1.96 -6.28 0.66
C SER A 194 -0.84 -5.42 0.07
N LEU A 195 -0.45 -5.70 -1.18
CA LEU A 195 0.58 -4.93 -1.88
C LEU A 195 0.05 -3.54 -2.24
N PHE A 196 0.96 -2.58 -2.35
CA PHE A 196 0.62 -1.29 -2.95
C PHE A 196 0.58 -1.42 -4.47
N ALA A 197 -0.42 -0.82 -5.09
CA ALA A 197 -0.62 -0.88 -6.53
C ALA A 197 0.48 -0.17 -7.32
N ASN A 198 0.97 0.98 -6.80
CA ASN A 198 2.05 1.75 -7.39
C ASN A 198 2.82 2.54 -6.31
N ALA A 199 3.95 3.16 -6.70
CA ALA A 199 4.82 3.92 -5.80
C ALA A 199 4.11 5.16 -5.20
N ARG A 200 3.23 5.81 -5.97
CA ARG A 200 2.41 6.95 -5.51
C ARG A 200 1.47 6.54 -4.36
N ASN A 201 0.73 5.43 -4.52
CA ASN A 201 -0.17 4.95 -3.47
C ASN A 201 0.61 4.48 -2.24
N ALA A 202 1.80 3.91 -2.44
CA ALA A 202 2.70 3.57 -1.35
C ALA A 202 3.16 4.82 -0.59
N ALA A 203 3.50 5.91 -1.29
CA ALA A 203 3.87 7.18 -0.69
C ALA A 203 2.69 7.82 0.05
N ALA A 204 1.51 7.90 -0.60
CA ALA A 204 0.30 8.48 -0.02
C ALA A 204 -0.16 7.72 1.22
N GLY A 205 -0.26 6.38 1.13
CA GLY A 205 -0.63 5.53 2.26
C GLY A 205 0.39 5.53 3.40
N SER A 206 1.67 5.76 3.11
CA SER A 206 2.74 5.87 4.12
C SER A 206 2.77 7.22 4.80
N LEU A 207 2.52 8.32 4.07
CA LEU A 207 2.47 9.67 4.66
C LEU A 207 1.20 9.86 5.49
N ARG A 208 0.07 9.25 5.12
CA ARG A 208 -1.22 9.34 5.81
C ARG A 208 -1.41 8.24 6.87
N GLN A 209 -0.36 7.91 7.63
CA GLN A 209 -0.45 7.03 8.82
C GLN A 209 -0.74 7.86 10.07
N LEU A 210 -1.66 7.38 10.92
CA LEU A 210 -1.96 8.05 12.20
C LEU A 210 -0.80 7.96 13.19
N ASP A 211 -0.01 6.87 13.16
CA ASP A 211 1.22 6.73 13.94
C ASP A 211 2.45 7.06 13.08
N SER A 212 3.13 8.16 13.39
CA SER A 212 4.36 8.58 12.70
C SER A 212 5.53 7.60 12.83
N LYS A 213 5.49 6.67 13.81
CA LYS A 213 6.49 5.59 13.91
C LYS A 213 6.41 4.65 12.71
N ILE A 214 5.20 4.39 12.19
CA ILE A 214 5.01 3.60 10.97
C ILE A 214 5.58 4.36 9.77
N THR A 215 5.27 5.65 9.62
CA THR A 215 5.82 6.50 8.55
C THR A 215 7.35 6.51 8.57
N LYS A 216 7.95 6.57 9.75
CA LYS A 216 9.42 6.54 9.93
C LYS A 216 10.08 5.28 9.37
N THR A 217 9.38 4.15 9.30
CA THR A 217 9.89 2.90 8.71
C THR A 217 9.80 2.89 7.18
N ARG A 218 9.09 3.85 6.59
CA ARG A 218 8.88 3.93 5.14
C ARG A 218 9.98 4.76 4.48
N PRO A 219 10.46 4.37 3.29
CA PRO A 219 11.51 5.07 2.57
C PRO A 219 10.96 6.26 1.78
N LEU A 220 10.28 7.19 2.48
CA LEU A 220 9.75 8.40 1.88
C LEU A 220 10.84 9.42 1.60
N ASP A 221 10.73 10.10 0.47
CA ASP A 221 11.50 11.27 0.09
C ASP A 221 10.59 12.38 -0.46
N ILE A 222 11.10 13.59 -0.66
CA ILE A 222 10.36 14.72 -1.20
C ILE A 222 11.24 15.53 -2.16
N PHE A 223 10.65 15.98 -3.27
CA PHE A 223 11.22 17.05 -4.09
C PHE A 223 10.36 18.31 -4.01
N ILE A 224 10.99 19.43 -3.66
CA ILE A 224 10.33 20.73 -3.71
C ILE A 224 10.35 21.25 -5.14
N PHE A 225 9.20 21.76 -5.61
CA PHE A 225 9.03 22.22 -6.98
C PHE A 225 8.34 23.60 -7.09
N ASN A 226 7.94 24.20 -5.97
CA ASN A 226 7.31 25.53 -6.02
C ASN A 226 7.43 26.29 -4.68
N VAL A 227 7.62 27.59 -4.78
CA VAL A 227 7.42 28.54 -3.69
C VAL A 227 5.96 29.00 -3.75
N GLN A 228 5.18 28.70 -2.70
CA GLN A 228 3.78 29.13 -2.58
C GLN A 228 3.69 30.56 -2.03
N LYS A 229 4.55 30.89 -1.06
CA LYS A 229 4.67 32.22 -0.47
C LYS A 229 6.09 32.43 0.02
N LEU A 230 6.65 33.57 -0.26
CA LEU A 230 7.92 34.06 0.28
C LEU A 230 7.73 35.52 0.65
N GLU A 231 7.90 35.86 1.93
CA GLU A 231 7.89 37.27 2.38
C GLU A 231 9.10 37.98 1.78
N ASP A 232 8.89 39.23 1.31
CA ASP A 232 9.92 40.05 0.67
C ASP A 232 10.63 39.32 -0.49
N ASN A 233 9.87 38.64 -1.32
CA ASN A 233 10.39 37.87 -2.46
C ASN A 233 11.23 38.74 -3.41
N PRO A 234 12.56 38.56 -3.53
CA PRO A 234 13.44 39.36 -4.38
C PRO A 234 13.52 38.87 -5.81
N PHE A 235 12.89 37.72 -6.13
CA PHE A 235 13.02 37.04 -7.40
C PHE A 235 11.88 37.40 -8.34
N ASN A 236 12.21 37.48 -9.64
CA ASN A 236 11.21 37.56 -10.70
C ASN A 236 11.22 36.33 -11.62
N SER A 237 12.06 35.34 -11.32
CA SER A 237 12.20 34.10 -12.07
C SER A 237 11.95 32.89 -11.17
N HIS A 238 11.10 31.97 -11.62
CA HIS A 238 10.86 30.71 -10.94
C HIS A 238 12.11 29.83 -10.88
N TYR A 239 12.90 29.82 -11.97
CA TYR A 239 14.16 29.09 -12.00
C TYR A 239 15.13 29.57 -10.93
N GLU A 240 15.22 30.90 -10.73
CA GLU A 240 16.03 31.48 -9.67
C GLU A 240 15.50 31.14 -8.27
N GLN A 241 14.17 31.15 -8.09
CA GLN A 241 13.56 30.68 -6.83
C GLN A 241 13.93 29.22 -6.52
N LEU A 242 13.86 28.31 -7.50
CA LEU A 242 14.24 26.92 -7.30
C LEU A 242 15.73 26.79 -6.91
N ASN A 243 16.62 27.56 -7.55
CA ASN A 243 18.04 27.58 -7.18
C ASN A 243 18.30 28.17 -5.78
N TYR A 244 17.45 29.10 -5.34
CA TYR A 244 17.51 29.63 -3.97
C TYR A 244 17.05 28.60 -2.95
N LEU A 245 16.02 27.82 -3.24
CA LEU A 245 15.59 26.71 -2.38
C LEU A 245 16.70 25.67 -2.14
N ASP A 246 17.49 25.34 -3.16
CA ASP A 246 18.69 24.49 -2.99
C ASP A 246 19.69 25.08 -1.97
N LYS A 247 19.92 26.40 -2.06
CA LYS A 247 20.84 27.09 -1.13
C LYS A 247 20.30 27.10 0.30
N LEU A 248 18.98 27.17 0.49
CA LEU A 248 18.33 27.08 1.80
C LEU A 248 18.41 25.68 2.41
N GLY A 249 18.70 24.64 1.63
CA GLY A 249 18.85 23.25 2.08
C GLY A 249 17.66 22.35 1.77
N PHE A 250 16.74 22.79 0.93
CA PHE A 250 15.69 21.92 0.43
C PHE A 250 16.20 20.91 -0.61
N ASN A 251 15.57 19.74 -0.67
CA ASN A 251 15.75 18.79 -1.76
C ASN A 251 14.83 19.22 -2.92
N VAL A 252 15.38 19.92 -3.91
CA VAL A 252 14.63 20.47 -5.04
C VAL A 252 14.61 19.47 -6.19
N ASN A 253 13.56 19.51 -7.02
CA ASN A 253 13.47 18.70 -8.23
C ASN A 253 14.79 18.78 -9.04
N PRO A 254 15.51 17.66 -9.22
CA PRO A 254 16.83 17.69 -9.85
C PRO A 254 16.78 18.00 -11.34
N VAL A 255 15.65 17.74 -11.99
CA VAL A 255 15.45 18.01 -13.42
C VAL A 255 14.60 19.27 -13.56
N ARG A 256 15.28 20.38 -13.81
CA ARG A 256 14.69 21.69 -14.07
C ARG A 256 15.47 22.38 -15.18
N ILE A 257 14.82 22.65 -16.28
CA ILE A 257 15.45 23.17 -17.51
C ILE A 257 14.79 24.51 -17.85
N LEU A 258 15.62 25.57 -17.94
CA LEU A 258 15.16 26.89 -18.40
C LEU A 258 15.19 26.91 -19.93
N CYS A 259 14.05 27.21 -20.55
CA CYS A 259 13.82 27.22 -21.99
C CYS A 259 13.41 28.63 -22.44
N ASN A 260 13.96 29.11 -23.55
CA ASN A 260 13.72 30.46 -24.06
C ASN A 260 12.42 30.58 -24.89
N ASN A 261 11.84 29.46 -25.28
CA ASN A 261 10.60 29.39 -26.06
C ASN A 261 9.94 28.00 -25.91
N ILE A 262 8.77 27.82 -26.53
CA ILE A 262 8.02 26.57 -26.45
C ILE A 262 8.70 25.42 -27.21
N ASP A 263 9.45 25.67 -28.27
CA ASP A 263 10.13 24.61 -29.00
C ASP A 263 11.27 24.02 -28.17
N GLU A 264 12.08 24.85 -27.50
CA GLU A 264 13.07 24.39 -26.52
C GLU A 264 12.41 23.62 -25.36
N ALA A 265 11.20 24.02 -24.92
CA ALA A 265 10.46 23.30 -23.91
C ALA A 265 10.00 21.92 -24.41
N ILE A 266 9.56 21.80 -25.65
CA ILE A 266 9.21 20.53 -26.29
C ILE A 266 10.43 19.61 -26.41
N ASP A 267 11.59 20.15 -26.79
CA ASP A 267 12.86 19.39 -26.85
C ASP A 267 13.25 18.88 -25.44
N ALA A 268 13.11 19.73 -24.41
CA ALA A 268 13.37 19.35 -23.04
C ALA A 268 12.42 18.23 -22.56
N ILE A 269 11.13 18.31 -22.87
CA ILE A 269 10.12 17.28 -22.57
C ILE A 269 10.48 15.97 -23.25
N THR A 270 10.85 16.03 -24.55
CA THR A 270 11.26 14.85 -25.32
C THR A 270 12.44 14.15 -24.66
N LYS A 271 13.47 14.92 -24.29
CA LYS A 271 14.65 14.41 -23.61
C LYS A 271 14.34 13.82 -22.23
N ILE A 272 13.47 14.45 -21.44
CA ILE A 272 13.01 13.89 -20.16
C ILE A 272 12.31 12.54 -20.40
N GLY A 273 11.49 12.44 -21.45
CA GLY A 273 10.80 11.20 -21.81
C GLY A 273 11.76 10.07 -22.21
N GLU A 274 12.84 10.39 -22.92
CA GLU A 274 13.89 9.43 -23.30
C GLU A 274 14.71 8.96 -22.08
N ASP A 275 15.00 9.88 -21.15
CA ASP A 275 15.82 9.61 -19.97
C ASP A 275 15.02 9.09 -18.74
N ARG A 276 13.69 8.98 -18.85
CA ARG A 276 12.81 8.67 -17.69
C ARG A 276 13.17 7.38 -16.96
N GLU A 277 13.68 6.39 -17.68
CA GLU A 277 14.07 5.09 -17.11
C GLU A 277 15.33 5.15 -16.26
N ASN A 278 16.17 6.15 -16.48
CA ASN A 278 17.38 6.35 -15.69
C ASN A 278 17.11 7.09 -14.38
N LEU A 279 15.88 7.58 -14.18
CA LEU A 279 15.47 8.24 -12.95
C LEU A 279 15.28 7.21 -11.82
N SER A 280 15.69 7.58 -10.61
CA SER A 280 15.48 6.75 -9.41
C SER A 280 14.05 6.85 -8.84
N PHE A 281 13.17 7.61 -9.48
CA PHE A 281 11.79 7.88 -9.06
C PHE A 281 10.86 7.89 -10.28
N GLY A 282 9.59 7.56 -10.04
CA GLY A 282 8.55 7.56 -11.10
C GLY A 282 8.14 8.97 -11.50
N ILE A 283 7.90 9.14 -12.80
CA ILE A 283 7.31 10.35 -13.38
C ILE A 283 6.15 9.94 -14.30
N ASP A 284 5.07 10.71 -14.29
CA ASP A 284 3.91 10.52 -15.17
C ASP A 284 3.83 11.56 -16.29
N GLY A 285 4.86 12.43 -16.38
CA GLY A 285 4.89 13.52 -17.36
C GLY A 285 6.02 14.51 -17.13
N ALA A 286 5.87 15.67 -17.73
CA ALA A 286 6.67 16.86 -17.48
C ALA A 286 5.75 18.06 -17.23
N VAL A 287 6.20 19.01 -16.42
CA VAL A 287 5.46 20.25 -16.14
C VAL A 287 6.19 21.41 -16.78
N ILE A 288 5.45 22.20 -17.56
CA ILE A 288 5.92 23.43 -18.17
C ILE A 288 5.32 24.60 -17.40
N LYS A 289 6.15 25.50 -16.94
CA LYS A 289 5.75 26.69 -16.17
C LYS A 289 6.34 27.95 -16.81
N VAL A 290 5.56 29.00 -16.89
CA VAL A 290 6.08 30.33 -17.25
C VAL A 290 7.12 30.73 -16.19
N ASP A 291 8.32 31.15 -16.59
CA ASP A 291 9.40 31.46 -15.66
C ASP A 291 9.19 32.78 -14.93
N ASN A 292 8.79 33.84 -15.68
CA ASN A 292 8.61 35.18 -15.13
C ASN A 292 7.40 35.25 -14.17
N LEU A 293 7.61 35.70 -12.94
CA LEU A 293 6.59 35.74 -11.90
C LEU A 293 5.56 36.85 -12.11
N ASP A 294 5.94 37.99 -12.68
CA ASP A 294 4.98 39.08 -13.00
C ASP A 294 4.00 38.59 -14.08
N TYR A 295 4.49 37.84 -15.08
CA TYR A 295 3.62 37.21 -16.06
C TYR A 295 2.66 36.19 -15.44
N ARG A 296 3.08 35.46 -14.40
CA ARG A 296 2.18 34.54 -13.68
C ARG A 296 1.05 35.28 -12.96
N GLU A 297 1.35 36.45 -12.37
CA GLU A 297 0.33 37.28 -11.74
C GLU A 297 -0.66 37.82 -12.78
N GLU A 298 -0.17 38.29 -13.92
CA GLU A 298 -1.02 38.78 -15.04
C GLU A 298 -1.91 37.68 -15.61
N LEU A 299 -1.36 36.47 -15.84
CA LEU A 299 -2.11 35.33 -16.37
C LEU A 299 -3.14 34.82 -15.36
N GLY A 300 -2.82 34.91 -14.07
CA GLY A 300 -3.69 34.50 -13.00
C GLY A 300 -3.99 33.00 -12.98
N THR A 301 -5.08 32.67 -12.31
CA THR A 301 -5.49 31.27 -12.08
C THR A 301 -6.99 31.10 -12.32
N THR A 302 -7.42 29.88 -12.59
CA THR A 302 -8.81 29.46 -12.47
C THR A 302 -9.03 28.92 -11.05
N PHE A 303 -10.24 28.55 -10.69
CA PHE A 303 -10.51 27.88 -9.43
C PHE A 303 -9.68 26.58 -9.26
N LYS A 304 -9.48 25.83 -10.36
CA LYS A 304 -8.86 24.51 -10.34
C LYS A 304 -7.38 24.51 -10.73
N THR A 305 -6.99 25.33 -11.72
CA THR A 305 -5.67 25.27 -12.34
C THR A 305 -5.08 26.67 -12.57
N PRO A 306 -3.74 26.84 -12.47
CA PRO A 306 -3.07 28.04 -12.93
C PRO A 306 -3.10 28.13 -14.47
N ARG A 307 -3.11 29.35 -15.02
CA ARG A 307 -3.04 29.59 -16.46
C ARG A 307 -1.61 29.64 -16.98
N TRP A 308 -0.66 29.77 -16.08
CA TRP A 308 0.78 29.89 -16.35
C TRP A 308 1.54 28.56 -16.29
N ALA A 309 0.85 27.42 -16.05
CA ALA A 309 1.47 26.11 -16.01
C ALA A 309 0.57 25.04 -16.65
N ILE A 310 1.22 24.03 -17.23
CA ILE A 310 0.55 22.90 -17.86
C ILE A 310 1.38 21.63 -17.66
N ALA A 311 0.72 20.48 -17.60
CA ALA A 311 1.37 19.18 -17.46
C ALA A 311 1.24 18.40 -18.77
N TYR A 312 2.38 18.03 -19.38
CA TYR A 312 2.43 17.11 -20.49
C TYR A 312 2.50 15.67 -19.97
N LYS A 313 1.59 14.82 -20.41
CA LYS A 313 1.52 13.40 -20.06
C LYS A 313 2.11 12.55 -21.17
N TYR A 314 3.07 11.68 -20.83
CA TYR A 314 3.61 10.74 -21.80
C TYR A 314 2.59 9.64 -22.09
N PRO A 315 2.34 9.32 -23.39
CA PRO A 315 1.56 8.14 -23.72
C PRO A 315 2.33 6.88 -23.28
N PRO A 316 1.63 5.82 -22.83
CA PRO A 316 2.28 4.55 -22.59
C PRO A 316 2.83 3.97 -23.89
N GLU A 317 4.10 3.58 -23.88
CA GLU A 317 4.70 2.91 -25.02
C GLU A 317 4.19 1.47 -25.10
N GLN A 318 3.55 1.11 -26.19
CA GLN A 318 3.04 -0.23 -26.48
C GLN A 318 3.84 -0.89 -27.60
N LYS A 319 4.19 -2.17 -27.43
CA LYS A 319 4.86 -2.98 -28.44
C LYS A 319 4.22 -4.35 -28.54
N GLU A 320 4.21 -4.88 -29.74
CA GLU A 320 3.76 -6.24 -30.01
C GLU A 320 4.92 -7.24 -29.86
N THR A 321 4.67 -8.37 -29.19
CA THR A 321 5.64 -9.46 -29.07
C THR A 321 4.93 -10.82 -29.08
N LEU A 322 5.70 -11.92 -29.12
CA LEU A 322 5.21 -13.28 -29.07
C LEU A 322 5.20 -13.80 -27.62
N LEU A 323 4.07 -14.32 -27.17
CA LEU A 323 3.93 -15.08 -25.93
C LEU A 323 4.40 -16.51 -26.16
N LYS A 324 5.67 -16.79 -25.85
CA LYS A 324 6.32 -18.09 -26.11
C LYS A 324 5.83 -19.20 -25.21
N ASP A 325 5.61 -18.87 -23.93
CA ASP A 325 5.21 -19.84 -22.90
C ASP A 325 4.59 -19.12 -21.70
N ILE A 326 3.90 -19.86 -20.85
CA ILE A 326 3.43 -19.41 -19.55
C ILE A 326 3.94 -20.38 -18.48
N ILE A 327 4.83 -19.91 -17.62
CA ILE A 327 5.38 -20.69 -16.51
C ILE A 327 4.75 -20.24 -15.18
N CYS A 328 4.71 -21.12 -14.19
CA CYS A 328 4.22 -20.78 -12.86
C CYS A 328 5.37 -20.59 -11.88
N GLN A 329 5.39 -19.43 -11.21
CA GLN A 329 6.27 -19.14 -10.08
C GLN A 329 5.51 -19.27 -8.76
N VAL A 330 6.21 -19.72 -7.72
CA VAL A 330 5.66 -19.80 -6.37
C VAL A 330 6.22 -18.64 -5.56
N GLY A 331 5.36 -17.71 -5.20
CA GLY A 331 5.71 -16.58 -4.36
C GLY A 331 5.94 -16.99 -2.90
N ARG A 332 6.52 -16.07 -2.13
CA ARG A 332 6.84 -16.25 -0.70
C ARG A 332 5.60 -16.56 0.17
N THR A 333 4.41 -16.23 -0.32
CA THR A 333 3.12 -16.55 0.34
C THR A 333 2.54 -17.91 -0.08
N GLY A 334 3.23 -18.64 -0.96
CA GLY A 334 2.73 -19.86 -1.58
C GLY A 334 1.77 -19.61 -2.76
N ALA A 335 1.50 -18.36 -3.11
CA ALA A 335 0.72 -18.01 -4.28
C ALA A 335 1.44 -18.50 -5.54
N ILE A 336 0.70 -19.18 -6.42
CA ILE A 336 1.22 -19.63 -7.71
C ILE A 336 0.81 -18.61 -8.76
N THR A 337 1.79 -17.84 -9.21
CA THR A 337 1.58 -16.75 -10.15
C THR A 337 2.04 -17.16 -11.55
N PRO A 338 1.16 -17.15 -12.55
CA PRO A 338 1.54 -17.39 -13.93
C PRO A 338 2.35 -16.19 -14.46
N MET A 339 3.43 -16.50 -15.16
CA MET A 339 4.37 -15.56 -15.77
C MET A 339 4.45 -15.82 -17.27
N ALA A 340 4.18 -14.80 -18.06
CA ALA A 340 4.40 -14.84 -19.50
C ALA A 340 5.90 -14.85 -19.81
N ILE A 341 6.34 -15.78 -20.65
CA ILE A 341 7.66 -15.80 -21.28
C ILE A 341 7.48 -15.24 -22.68
N LEU A 342 8.10 -14.10 -22.92
CA LEU A 342 7.93 -13.33 -24.15
C LEU A 342 9.16 -13.46 -25.07
N GLU A 343 8.95 -13.27 -26.35
CA GLU A 343 10.06 -12.88 -27.21
C GLU A 343 10.58 -11.52 -26.73
N PRO A 344 11.92 -11.36 -26.50
CA PRO A 344 12.45 -10.11 -25.96
C PRO A 344 12.06 -8.92 -26.82
N VAL A 345 11.41 -7.93 -26.21
CA VAL A 345 10.94 -6.71 -26.86
C VAL A 345 11.38 -5.50 -26.04
N LYS A 346 11.83 -4.44 -26.71
CA LYS A 346 12.14 -3.17 -26.04
C LYS A 346 10.87 -2.33 -25.89
N VAL A 347 10.54 -1.98 -24.64
CA VAL A 347 9.44 -1.09 -24.30
C VAL A 347 9.97 -0.08 -23.30
N ALA A 348 9.83 1.21 -23.62
CA ALA A 348 10.28 2.30 -22.76
C ALA A 348 11.72 2.01 -22.23
N GLY A 349 12.69 1.77 -23.17
CA GLY A 349 14.14 1.58 -22.99
C GLY A 349 14.59 0.25 -22.37
N SER A 350 13.72 -0.51 -21.68
CA SER A 350 14.09 -1.82 -21.13
C SER A 350 13.65 -2.99 -22.02
N THR A 351 14.43 -4.06 -22.00
CA THR A 351 14.09 -5.30 -22.72
C THR A 351 13.23 -6.18 -21.84
N ILE A 352 11.96 -6.33 -22.23
CA ILE A 352 11.00 -7.18 -21.54
C ILE A 352 11.03 -8.56 -22.18
N SER A 353 11.33 -9.59 -21.38
CA SER A 353 11.27 -11.00 -21.77
C SER A 353 10.34 -11.83 -20.89
N LYS A 354 9.86 -11.24 -19.78
CA LYS A 354 8.93 -11.87 -18.84
C LYS A 354 8.01 -10.81 -18.26
N THR A 355 6.75 -11.19 -17.98
CA THR A 355 5.80 -10.34 -17.25
C THR A 355 4.81 -11.18 -16.47
N THR A 356 4.28 -10.63 -15.38
CA THR A 356 3.23 -11.32 -14.61
C THR A 356 1.93 -11.38 -15.39
N LEU A 357 1.21 -12.48 -15.23
CA LEU A 357 -0.18 -12.64 -15.68
C LEU A 357 -1.15 -12.70 -14.48
N HIS A 358 -0.69 -12.23 -13.32
CA HIS A 358 -1.44 -12.11 -12.07
C HIS A 358 -2.04 -13.43 -11.57
N ASN A 359 -3.06 -13.99 -12.25
CA ASN A 359 -3.77 -15.20 -11.89
C ASN A 359 -4.42 -15.85 -13.13
N GLU A 360 -5.08 -16.99 -12.91
CA GLU A 360 -5.76 -17.73 -13.99
C GLU A 360 -6.93 -16.94 -14.60
N ASP A 361 -7.64 -16.13 -13.78
CA ASP A 361 -8.79 -15.36 -14.24
C ASP A 361 -8.38 -14.27 -15.20
N PHE A 362 -7.26 -13.59 -14.95
CA PHE A 362 -6.69 -12.60 -15.87
C PHE A 362 -6.35 -13.23 -17.25
N ILE A 363 -5.81 -14.44 -17.26
CA ILE A 363 -5.50 -15.16 -18.51
C ILE A 363 -6.79 -15.46 -19.28
N LYS A 364 -7.83 -15.90 -18.57
CA LYS A 364 -9.14 -16.21 -19.16
C LYS A 364 -9.87 -14.98 -19.65
N GLU A 365 -9.87 -13.91 -18.86
CA GLU A 365 -10.52 -12.63 -19.20
C GLU A 365 -9.93 -12.02 -20.47
N LYS A 366 -8.60 -11.99 -20.57
CA LYS A 366 -7.90 -11.50 -21.76
C LYS A 366 -7.79 -12.54 -22.88
N ASP A 367 -8.32 -13.74 -22.67
CA ASP A 367 -8.27 -14.87 -23.62
C ASP A 367 -6.86 -15.10 -24.17
N LEU A 368 -5.86 -15.15 -23.25
CA LEU A 368 -4.45 -15.35 -23.62
C LEU A 368 -4.14 -16.82 -23.84
N LYS A 369 -3.44 -17.11 -24.93
CA LYS A 369 -2.97 -18.47 -25.27
C LYS A 369 -1.46 -18.46 -25.54
N ILE A 370 -0.80 -19.56 -25.19
CA ILE A 370 0.62 -19.76 -25.53
C ILE A 370 0.74 -19.81 -27.05
N GLY A 371 1.57 -18.95 -27.64
CA GLY A 371 1.70 -18.75 -29.09
C GLY A 371 1.02 -17.48 -29.60
N ASP A 372 0.25 -16.75 -28.76
CA ASP A 372 -0.37 -15.49 -29.15
C ASP A 372 0.68 -14.40 -29.44
N ARG A 373 0.38 -13.52 -30.39
CA ARG A 373 0.94 -12.18 -30.42
C ARG A 373 0.21 -11.32 -29.39
N VAL A 374 0.95 -10.65 -28.53
CA VAL A 374 0.40 -9.83 -27.44
C VAL A 374 0.94 -8.41 -27.47
N ILE A 375 0.12 -7.46 -27.06
CA ILE A 375 0.54 -6.08 -26.85
C ILE A 375 1.06 -5.95 -25.41
N ILE A 376 2.26 -5.42 -25.26
CA ILE A 376 2.94 -5.20 -23.98
C ILE A 376 3.10 -3.70 -23.76
N GLN A 377 2.84 -3.25 -22.54
CA GLN A 377 3.16 -1.92 -22.05
C GLN A 377 3.78 -2.01 -20.66
N LYS A 378 4.21 -0.88 -20.11
CA LYS A 378 4.57 -0.75 -18.70
C LYS A 378 3.47 0.02 -17.97
N ALA A 379 2.81 -0.60 -17.00
CA ALA A 379 1.89 0.07 -16.11
C ALA A 379 2.66 1.05 -15.21
N GLY A 380 2.25 2.33 -15.20
CA GLY A 380 2.94 3.37 -14.44
C GLY A 380 4.42 3.50 -14.79
N ASP A 381 4.81 3.19 -16.03
CA ASP A 381 6.18 3.19 -16.57
C ASP A 381 7.18 2.24 -15.85
N VAL A 382 6.71 1.41 -14.92
CA VAL A 382 7.57 0.56 -14.09
C VAL A 382 7.34 -0.93 -14.37
N ILE A 383 6.09 -1.40 -14.25
CA ILE A 383 5.77 -2.83 -14.27
C ILE A 383 5.30 -3.26 -15.65
N PRO A 384 6.01 -4.19 -16.33
CA PRO A 384 5.53 -4.75 -17.58
C PRO A 384 4.19 -5.47 -17.40
N GLU A 385 3.26 -5.29 -18.33
CA GLU A 385 1.99 -5.99 -18.36
C GLU A 385 1.56 -6.34 -19.79
N VAL A 386 0.72 -7.39 -19.90
CA VAL A 386 0.05 -7.75 -21.14
C VAL A 386 -1.26 -6.98 -21.24
N VAL A 387 -1.38 -6.11 -22.24
CA VAL A 387 -2.60 -5.35 -22.49
C VAL A 387 -3.68 -6.25 -23.08
N GLU A 388 -3.37 -6.94 -24.19
CA GLU A 388 -4.30 -7.81 -24.91
C GLU A 388 -3.59 -8.79 -25.84
N ALA A 389 -4.32 -9.80 -26.31
CA ALA A 389 -3.91 -10.68 -27.40
C ALA A 389 -4.35 -10.12 -28.77
N VAL A 390 -3.46 -10.12 -29.75
CA VAL A 390 -3.77 -9.72 -31.13
C VAL A 390 -4.48 -10.89 -31.83
N LYS A 391 -5.75 -11.11 -31.51
CA LYS A 391 -6.55 -12.28 -31.97
C LYS A 391 -6.60 -12.43 -33.48
N SER A 392 -6.50 -11.34 -34.24
CA SER A 392 -6.47 -11.36 -35.71
C SER A 392 -5.23 -12.05 -36.30
N LYS A 393 -4.18 -12.27 -35.50
CA LYS A 393 -2.93 -12.92 -35.90
C LYS A 393 -2.83 -14.37 -35.44
N ARG A 394 -3.88 -14.94 -34.85
CA ARG A 394 -3.94 -16.35 -34.46
C ARG A 394 -3.92 -17.27 -35.67
N THR A 395 -3.15 -18.34 -35.57
CA THR A 395 -2.97 -19.36 -36.62
C THR A 395 -3.82 -20.59 -36.37
N GLY A 396 -4.35 -20.77 -35.15
CA GLY A 396 -5.06 -21.97 -34.70
C GLY A 396 -4.15 -23.02 -34.04
N GLU A 397 -2.84 -22.73 -33.91
CA GLU A 397 -1.86 -23.59 -33.22
C GLU A 397 -1.64 -23.16 -31.74
N GLU A 398 -2.28 -22.07 -31.31
CA GLU A 398 -2.17 -21.51 -29.96
C GLU A 398 -2.74 -22.49 -28.92
N LYS A 399 -2.04 -22.64 -27.79
CA LYS A 399 -2.40 -23.58 -26.74
C LYS A 399 -2.98 -22.86 -25.53
N GLU A 400 -4.06 -23.43 -24.98
CA GLU A 400 -4.62 -22.96 -23.72
C GLU A 400 -3.67 -23.24 -22.55
N PHE A 401 -3.57 -22.28 -21.63
CA PHE A 401 -2.85 -22.46 -20.38
C PHE A 401 -3.75 -23.13 -19.34
N ILE A 402 -3.18 -24.10 -18.61
CA ILE A 402 -3.86 -24.81 -17.52
C ILE A 402 -3.02 -24.64 -16.25
N MET A 403 -3.64 -24.13 -15.19
CA MET A 403 -2.97 -24.01 -13.89
C MET A 403 -2.52 -25.37 -13.36
N PRO A 404 -1.27 -25.50 -12.86
CA PRO A 404 -0.76 -26.76 -12.34
C PRO A 404 -1.51 -27.18 -11.06
N LYS A 405 -1.88 -28.47 -10.99
CA LYS A 405 -2.52 -29.09 -9.82
C LYS A 405 -1.53 -29.44 -8.71
N VAL A 406 -0.24 -29.33 -8.97
CA VAL A 406 0.85 -29.56 -8.02
C VAL A 406 1.83 -28.40 -8.05
N CYS A 407 2.41 -28.09 -6.90
CA CYS A 407 3.38 -27.02 -6.75
C CYS A 407 4.65 -27.32 -7.58
N PRO A 408 5.09 -26.40 -8.46
CA PRO A 408 6.28 -26.62 -9.27
C PRO A 408 7.59 -26.64 -8.46
N VAL A 409 7.58 -26.22 -7.20
CA VAL A 409 8.76 -26.17 -6.33
C VAL A 409 8.86 -27.40 -5.43
N CYS A 410 7.77 -27.81 -4.76
CA CYS A 410 7.83 -28.88 -3.76
C CYS A 410 6.96 -30.12 -4.09
N GLY A 411 6.19 -30.10 -5.19
CA GLY A 411 5.33 -31.20 -5.60
C GLY A 411 4.04 -31.39 -4.78
N ALA A 412 3.83 -30.62 -3.72
CA ALA A 412 2.61 -30.68 -2.91
C ALA A 412 1.38 -30.25 -3.74
N PRO A 413 0.16 -30.70 -3.41
CA PRO A 413 -1.06 -30.25 -4.07
C PRO A 413 -1.22 -28.74 -4.05
N THR A 414 -1.90 -28.22 -5.06
CA THR A 414 -2.29 -26.81 -5.11
C THR A 414 -3.78 -26.67 -4.90
N ILE A 415 -4.22 -25.63 -4.21
CA ILE A 415 -5.62 -25.35 -3.93
C ILE A 415 -5.98 -23.92 -4.33
N ARG A 416 -7.18 -23.77 -4.89
CA ARG A 416 -7.84 -22.48 -5.06
C ARG A 416 -9.15 -22.53 -4.30
N GLU A 417 -9.34 -21.61 -3.35
CA GLU A 417 -10.58 -21.57 -2.59
C GLU A 417 -11.69 -20.87 -3.37
N ASP A 418 -12.93 -21.26 -3.06
CA ASP A 418 -14.10 -20.64 -3.66
C ASP A 418 -14.13 -19.13 -3.31
N GLY A 419 -14.21 -18.30 -4.35
CA GLY A 419 -14.18 -16.84 -4.22
C GLY A 419 -12.78 -16.22 -4.17
N GLU A 420 -11.69 -17.00 -4.13
CA GLU A 420 -10.32 -16.48 -4.30
C GLU A 420 -9.85 -16.58 -5.76
N ALA A 421 -9.15 -15.53 -6.22
CA ALA A 421 -8.52 -15.52 -7.56
C ALA A 421 -7.16 -16.25 -7.58
N VAL A 422 -6.59 -16.57 -6.40
CA VAL A 422 -5.21 -17.04 -6.26
C VAL A 422 -5.16 -18.53 -5.94
N THR A 423 -4.44 -19.31 -6.77
CA THR A 423 -4.08 -20.70 -6.49
C THR A 423 -2.84 -20.74 -5.59
N ARG A 424 -2.82 -21.60 -4.57
CA ARG A 424 -1.74 -21.67 -3.55
C ARG A 424 -1.19 -23.09 -3.39
N CYS A 425 0.11 -23.14 -3.05
CA CYS A 425 0.78 -24.36 -2.60
C CYS A 425 0.36 -24.72 -1.16
N THR A 426 -0.04 -25.96 -0.90
CA THR A 426 -0.37 -26.47 0.44
C THR A 426 0.86 -26.87 1.25
N GLY A 427 1.97 -27.26 0.60
CA GLY A 427 3.16 -27.80 1.24
C GLY A 427 3.76 -26.87 2.29
N ILE A 428 3.87 -27.33 3.53
CA ILE A 428 4.36 -26.52 4.67
C ILE A 428 5.87 -26.27 4.60
N GLU A 429 6.65 -27.24 4.13
CA GLU A 429 8.10 -27.13 3.97
C GLU A 429 8.52 -26.65 2.57
N CYS A 430 7.59 -26.06 1.81
CA CYS A 430 7.93 -25.50 0.51
C CYS A 430 9.00 -24.40 0.66
N SER A 431 10.16 -24.60 0.06
CA SER A 431 11.28 -23.65 0.16
C SER A 431 10.93 -22.24 -0.33
N ALA A 432 10.01 -22.11 -1.28
CA ALA A 432 9.50 -20.80 -1.71
C ALA A 432 8.74 -20.04 -0.60
N LYS A 433 8.19 -20.76 0.40
CA LYS A 433 7.43 -20.18 1.52
C LYS A 433 8.26 -20.03 2.80
N ALA A 434 9.48 -20.58 2.84
CA ALA A 434 10.28 -20.66 4.06
C ALA A 434 10.43 -19.31 4.76
N LEU A 435 10.77 -18.26 4.04
CA LEU A 435 10.94 -16.92 4.60
C LEU A 435 9.68 -16.43 5.31
N ARG A 436 8.50 -16.54 4.66
CA ARG A 436 7.22 -16.14 5.26
C ARG A 436 6.89 -16.95 6.50
N ASN A 437 7.01 -18.27 6.40
CA ASN A 437 6.67 -19.17 7.51
C ASN A 437 7.53 -18.90 8.73
N ILE A 438 8.84 -18.66 8.54
CA ILE A 438 9.77 -18.36 9.63
C ILE A 438 9.49 -16.96 10.22
N VAL A 439 9.21 -15.94 9.37
CA VAL A 439 8.84 -14.60 9.85
C VAL A 439 7.56 -14.65 10.69
N HIS A 440 6.55 -15.37 10.24
CA HIS A 440 5.30 -15.53 10.99
C HIS A 440 5.52 -16.27 12.30
N PHE A 441 6.28 -17.36 12.27
CA PHE A 441 6.62 -18.15 13.46
C PHE A 441 7.34 -17.31 14.51
N ALA A 442 8.31 -16.49 14.10
CA ALA A 442 9.10 -15.64 14.99
C ALA A 442 8.37 -14.38 15.47
N SER A 443 7.19 -14.06 14.90
CA SER A 443 6.44 -12.84 15.19
C SER A 443 5.94 -12.78 16.65
N LYS A 444 5.48 -11.59 17.08
CA LYS A 444 4.88 -11.36 18.41
C LYS A 444 3.64 -12.23 18.65
N GLU A 445 2.85 -12.50 17.62
CA GLU A 445 1.67 -13.37 17.69
C GLU A 445 2.05 -14.84 17.73
N GLY A 446 3.14 -15.24 17.06
CA GLY A 446 3.73 -16.56 17.12
C GLY A 446 4.65 -16.75 18.33
N MET A 447 5.84 -17.28 18.11
CA MET A 447 6.78 -17.65 19.19
C MET A 447 7.55 -16.46 19.77
N GLU A 448 7.29 -15.23 19.35
CA GLU A 448 7.82 -13.97 19.94
C GLU A 448 9.35 -13.99 20.14
N ILE A 449 10.09 -14.27 19.06
CA ILE A 449 11.55 -14.35 19.09
C ILE A 449 12.14 -12.97 18.79
N ASP A 450 12.46 -12.22 19.85
CA ASP A 450 13.01 -10.88 19.71
C ASP A 450 14.35 -10.87 18.95
N GLY A 451 14.46 -9.94 17.99
CA GLY A 451 15.66 -9.80 17.15
C GLY A 451 15.68 -10.70 15.91
N LEU A 452 14.75 -11.68 15.77
CA LEU A 452 14.61 -12.52 14.58
C LEU A 452 13.59 -11.92 13.62
N GLY A 453 13.87 -10.72 13.11
CA GLY A 453 13.03 -10.05 12.12
C GLY A 453 13.36 -10.44 10.68
N TYR A 454 12.54 -9.95 9.74
CA TYR A 454 12.64 -10.21 8.29
C TYR A 454 14.08 -10.23 7.75
N SER A 455 14.82 -9.14 7.93
CA SER A 455 16.17 -8.98 7.37
C SER A 455 17.19 -9.99 7.93
N ILE A 456 17.00 -10.47 9.17
CA ILE A 456 17.89 -11.48 9.77
C ILE A 456 17.53 -12.87 9.22
N ILE A 457 16.24 -13.17 9.11
CA ILE A 457 15.75 -14.44 8.55
C ILE A 457 16.17 -14.58 7.08
N GLU A 458 16.03 -13.52 6.29
CA GLU A 458 16.47 -13.48 4.90
C GLU A 458 17.97 -13.81 4.79
N GLN A 459 18.83 -13.16 5.59
CA GLN A 459 20.26 -13.43 5.61
C GLN A 459 20.60 -14.86 6.05
N LEU A 460 19.85 -15.43 7.00
CA LEU A 460 20.04 -16.81 7.45
C LEU A 460 19.67 -17.82 6.35
N LEU A 461 18.57 -17.58 5.62
CA LEU A 461 18.15 -18.39 4.48
C LEU A 461 19.12 -18.30 3.32
N ASP A 462 19.56 -17.10 2.95
CA ASP A 462 20.52 -16.87 1.85
C ASP A 462 21.86 -17.58 2.11
N ARG A 463 22.30 -17.60 3.38
CA ARG A 463 23.51 -18.32 3.81
C ARG A 463 23.29 -19.81 4.06
N LYS A 464 22.05 -20.29 3.87
CA LYS A 464 21.64 -21.70 4.13
C LYS A 464 21.91 -22.16 5.55
N LEU A 465 21.85 -21.24 6.52
CA LEU A 465 22.00 -21.55 7.96
C LEU A 465 20.70 -22.08 8.54
N ILE A 466 19.56 -21.73 7.93
CA ILE A 466 18.23 -22.30 8.21
C ILE A 466 17.51 -22.58 6.88
N ASN A 467 16.61 -23.55 6.86
CA ASN A 467 15.75 -23.86 5.72
C ASN A 467 14.26 -23.89 6.11
N ASN A 468 13.97 -24.15 7.37
CA ASN A 468 12.61 -24.25 7.92
C ASN A 468 12.56 -23.71 9.35
N ILE A 469 11.36 -23.75 9.95
CA ILE A 469 11.09 -23.27 11.31
C ILE A 469 11.92 -24.00 12.38
N ALA A 470 12.09 -25.32 12.27
CA ALA A 470 12.80 -26.11 13.29
C ALA A 470 14.30 -25.77 13.35
N ASP A 471 14.90 -25.39 12.22
CA ASP A 471 16.31 -25.07 12.13
C ASP A 471 16.69 -23.83 12.99
N ILE A 472 15.72 -22.97 13.34
CA ILE A 472 15.91 -21.82 14.24
C ILE A 472 16.52 -22.26 15.57
N TYR A 473 16.04 -23.37 16.11
CA TYR A 473 16.46 -23.89 17.41
C TYR A 473 17.80 -24.62 17.38
N SER A 474 18.37 -24.78 16.19
CA SER A 474 19.71 -25.38 15.96
C SER A 474 20.78 -24.34 15.68
N LEU A 475 20.43 -23.04 15.62
CA LEU A 475 21.35 -21.95 15.35
C LEU A 475 22.42 -21.83 16.44
N LYS A 476 23.68 -21.65 16.01
CA LYS A 476 24.81 -21.44 16.92
C LYS A 476 25.17 -19.96 17.01
N LEU A 477 25.78 -19.58 18.11
CA LEU A 477 26.20 -18.20 18.38
C LEU A 477 27.11 -17.65 17.25
N GLU A 478 28.02 -18.50 16.72
CA GLU A 478 28.97 -18.13 15.67
C GLU A 478 28.25 -17.80 14.36
N ASP A 479 27.24 -18.58 14.01
CA ASP A 479 26.44 -18.40 12.81
C ASP A 479 25.75 -17.02 12.83
N VAL A 480 25.07 -16.72 13.93
CA VAL A 480 24.38 -15.44 14.14
C VAL A 480 25.35 -14.26 14.24
N ALA A 481 26.48 -14.42 14.91
CA ALA A 481 27.49 -13.37 15.04
C ALA A 481 28.10 -12.97 13.70
N SER A 482 28.16 -13.91 12.74
CA SER A 482 28.68 -13.67 11.40
C SER A 482 27.80 -12.73 10.55
N LEU A 483 26.54 -12.52 10.93
CA LEU A 483 25.58 -11.69 10.18
C LEU A 483 25.86 -10.20 10.28
N LYS A 484 26.55 -9.74 11.34
CA LYS A 484 26.83 -8.32 11.59
C LYS A 484 28.27 -8.08 12.00
N LYS A 485 28.85 -6.98 11.54
CA LYS A 485 30.16 -6.49 12.02
C LYS A 485 30.03 -6.18 13.53
N ASN A 486 30.87 -6.79 14.36
CA ASN A 486 30.79 -6.76 15.84
C ASN A 486 29.49 -7.40 16.43
N GLY A 487 28.95 -8.44 15.78
CA GLY A 487 27.65 -9.04 16.06
C GLY A 487 27.54 -9.89 17.33
N LYS A 488 28.60 -10.04 18.17
CA LYS A 488 28.57 -10.93 19.35
C LYS A 488 27.43 -10.64 20.33
N LYS A 489 27.23 -9.36 20.71
CA LYS A 489 26.15 -8.98 21.63
C LYS A 489 24.76 -9.21 21.02
N PHE A 490 24.61 -8.90 19.73
CA PHE A 490 23.38 -9.17 18.99
C PHE A 490 23.11 -10.68 18.92
N ALA A 491 24.12 -11.47 18.60
CA ALA A 491 24.01 -12.93 18.52
C ALA A 491 23.61 -13.54 19.87
N GLN A 492 24.23 -13.10 20.98
CA GLN A 492 23.85 -13.58 22.31
C GLN A 492 22.39 -13.27 22.63
N ASN A 493 21.95 -12.01 22.40
CA ASN A 493 20.56 -11.62 22.65
C ASN A 493 19.58 -12.45 21.81
N LEU A 494 19.91 -12.74 20.54
CA LEU A 494 19.04 -13.54 19.67
C LEU A 494 18.99 -15.01 20.12
N ILE A 495 20.12 -15.62 20.47
CA ILE A 495 20.14 -17.01 21.00
C ILE A 495 19.37 -17.09 22.31
N ASP A 496 19.53 -16.11 23.21
CA ASP A 496 18.77 -16.06 24.47
C ASP A 496 17.26 -15.93 24.20
N ALA A 497 16.85 -15.13 23.19
CA ALA A 497 15.46 -15.01 22.80
C ALA A 497 14.90 -16.31 22.20
N ILE A 498 15.69 -17.04 21.40
CA ILE A 498 15.33 -18.35 20.84
C ILE A 498 15.14 -19.36 22.01
N GLU A 499 16.07 -19.43 22.94
CA GLU A 499 15.94 -20.33 24.11
C GLU A 499 14.72 -19.97 24.95
N LYS A 500 14.50 -18.68 25.22
CA LYS A 500 13.32 -18.21 25.96
C LYS A 500 12.02 -18.63 25.27
N SER A 501 11.95 -18.57 23.95
CA SER A 501 10.74 -18.90 23.19
C SER A 501 10.29 -20.35 23.36
N LYS A 502 11.20 -21.28 23.70
CA LYS A 502 10.87 -22.69 23.94
C LYS A 502 9.85 -22.88 25.07
N SER A 503 9.82 -21.96 26.03
CA SER A 503 8.90 -22.02 27.19
C SER A 503 7.56 -21.34 26.94
N ASN A 504 7.29 -20.83 25.73
CA ASN A 504 6.02 -20.20 25.42
C ASN A 504 4.85 -21.19 25.47
N ASP A 505 3.65 -20.65 25.70
CA ASP A 505 2.42 -21.44 25.75
C ASP A 505 2.09 -22.10 24.40
N LEU A 506 1.41 -23.24 24.43
CA LEU A 506 0.97 -24.00 23.26
C LEU A 506 0.25 -23.15 22.21
N PHE A 507 -0.57 -22.17 22.62
CA PHE A 507 -1.30 -21.33 21.67
C PHE A 507 -0.35 -20.49 20.80
N LYS A 508 0.79 -20.07 21.33
CA LYS A 508 1.82 -19.35 20.57
C LYS A 508 2.41 -20.24 19.48
N LEU A 509 2.67 -21.50 19.83
CA LEU A 509 3.15 -22.49 18.87
C LEU A 509 2.10 -22.76 17.78
N ILE A 510 0.83 -23.00 18.14
CA ILE A 510 -0.26 -23.23 17.17
C ILE A 510 -0.39 -22.03 16.24
N THR A 511 -0.33 -20.80 16.77
CA THR A 511 -0.36 -19.59 15.95
C THR A 511 0.84 -19.53 15.00
N GLY A 512 2.05 -19.79 15.53
CA GLY A 512 3.30 -19.73 14.78
C GLY A 512 3.39 -20.76 13.66
N LEU A 513 2.76 -21.94 13.79
CA LEU A 513 2.69 -22.96 12.73
C LEU A 513 1.95 -22.45 11.49
N GLY A 514 1.15 -21.37 11.59
CA GLY A 514 0.47 -20.76 10.47
C GLY A 514 -0.57 -21.66 9.81
N ILE A 515 -1.27 -22.48 10.61
CA ILE A 515 -2.36 -23.33 10.14
C ILE A 515 -3.45 -22.41 9.55
N ARG A 516 -3.92 -22.78 8.39
CA ARG A 516 -4.85 -21.95 7.61
C ARG A 516 -6.16 -21.70 8.39
N HIS A 517 -6.68 -20.48 8.33
CA HIS A 517 -7.86 -20.01 9.08
C HIS A 517 -7.70 -19.98 10.61
N ILE A 518 -6.51 -20.23 11.15
CA ILE A 518 -6.22 -20.13 12.57
C ILE A 518 -5.49 -18.82 12.86
N GLY A 519 -6.17 -17.93 13.60
CA GLY A 519 -5.54 -16.76 14.21
C GLY A 519 -5.24 -16.99 15.70
N ALA A 520 -4.59 -16.03 16.35
CA ALA A 520 -4.19 -16.12 17.75
C ALA A 520 -5.37 -16.47 18.71
N LYS A 521 -6.58 -15.93 18.44
CA LYS A 521 -7.77 -16.21 19.25
C LYS A 521 -8.22 -17.67 19.14
N SER A 522 -8.34 -18.19 17.92
CA SER A 522 -8.71 -19.60 17.69
C SER A 522 -7.64 -20.54 18.24
N ALA A 523 -6.35 -20.20 18.07
CA ALA A 523 -5.24 -20.97 18.64
C ALA A 523 -5.33 -21.06 20.17
N LYS A 524 -5.68 -19.94 20.86
CA LYS A 524 -5.86 -19.91 22.32
C LYS A 524 -7.02 -20.81 22.77
N ASN A 525 -8.16 -20.78 22.06
CA ASN A 525 -9.30 -21.65 22.33
C ASN A 525 -8.93 -23.14 22.16
N LEU A 526 -8.21 -23.48 21.08
CA LEU A 526 -7.74 -24.85 20.82
C LEU A 526 -6.74 -25.32 21.89
N ALA A 527 -5.75 -24.50 22.25
CA ALA A 527 -4.78 -24.83 23.30
C ALA A 527 -5.46 -25.07 24.64
N ARG A 528 -6.45 -24.23 25.00
CA ARG A 528 -7.25 -24.39 26.25
C ARG A 528 -8.04 -25.69 26.24
N LYS A 529 -8.66 -26.05 25.11
CA LYS A 529 -9.50 -27.25 25.01
C LYS A 529 -8.71 -28.55 24.96
N PHE A 530 -7.69 -28.61 24.09
CA PHE A 530 -6.96 -29.86 23.86
C PHE A 530 -5.77 -30.03 24.77
N ARG A 531 -5.30 -28.98 25.45
CA ARG A 531 -4.24 -28.96 26.48
C ARG A 531 -2.85 -29.34 25.97
N THR A 532 -2.74 -30.30 25.05
CA THR A 532 -1.46 -30.74 24.49
C THR A 532 -1.51 -30.76 22.98
N MET A 533 -0.34 -30.62 22.33
CA MET A 533 -0.23 -30.75 20.89
C MET A 533 -0.66 -32.14 20.42
N ASP A 534 -0.29 -33.19 21.16
CA ASP A 534 -0.64 -34.57 20.81
C ASP A 534 -2.17 -34.79 20.78
N ASN A 535 -2.92 -34.21 21.76
CA ASN A 535 -4.38 -34.28 21.76
C ASN A 535 -4.99 -33.52 20.57
N LEU A 536 -4.46 -32.33 20.25
CA LEU A 536 -4.93 -31.55 19.12
C LEU A 536 -4.68 -32.27 17.78
N MET A 537 -3.50 -32.89 17.62
CA MET A 537 -3.15 -33.68 16.44
C MET A 537 -4.07 -34.89 16.24
N ASN A 538 -4.57 -35.49 17.32
CA ASN A 538 -5.44 -36.69 17.26
C ASN A 538 -6.94 -36.35 17.19
N ALA A 539 -7.32 -35.08 17.29
CA ALA A 539 -8.72 -34.65 17.29
C ALA A 539 -9.43 -34.98 15.95
N SER A 540 -10.71 -35.33 16.03
CA SER A 540 -11.57 -35.53 14.86
C SER A 540 -12.11 -34.18 14.34
N ILE A 541 -12.64 -34.19 13.11
CA ILE A 541 -13.25 -32.99 12.50
C ILE A 541 -14.45 -32.55 13.35
N GLU A 542 -15.22 -33.48 13.88
CA GLU A 542 -16.39 -33.22 14.72
C GLU A 542 -15.98 -32.55 16.03
N GLU A 543 -14.93 -33.04 16.71
CA GLU A 543 -14.40 -32.45 17.95
C GLU A 543 -13.84 -31.05 17.72
N LEU A 544 -13.22 -30.80 16.56
CA LEU A 544 -12.70 -29.49 16.18
C LEU A 544 -13.84 -28.51 15.84
N SER A 545 -14.87 -28.94 15.10
CA SER A 545 -15.93 -28.07 14.59
C SER A 545 -16.88 -27.52 15.66
N VAL A 546 -16.96 -28.19 16.82
CA VAL A 546 -17.79 -27.71 17.95
C VAL A 546 -17.08 -26.64 18.80
N GLN A 547 -15.79 -26.36 18.51
CA GLN A 547 -15.05 -25.33 19.24
C GLN A 547 -15.48 -23.92 18.83
N ASN A 548 -15.40 -22.97 19.75
CA ASN A 548 -15.66 -21.56 19.46
C ASN A 548 -14.70 -21.03 18.40
N ASP A 549 -15.20 -20.26 17.44
CA ASP A 549 -14.45 -19.65 16.34
C ASP A 549 -13.79 -20.69 15.36
N VAL A 550 -14.26 -21.96 15.38
CA VAL A 550 -13.82 -23.03 14.46
C VAL A 550 -15.04 -23.56 13.69
N GLY A 551 -15.23 -23.11 12.46
CA GLY A 551 -16.23 -23.66 11.55
C GLY A 551 -15.72 -24.92 10.82
N GLU A 552 -16.60 -25.57 10.01
CA GLU A 552 -16.27 -26.80 9.27
C GLU A 552 -15.01 -26.66 8.39
N ILE A 553 -14.86 -25.51 7.70
CA ILE A 553 -13.69 -25.23 6.84
C ILE A 553 -12.41 -25.19 7.67
N THR A 554 -12.45 -24.53 8.82
CA THR A 554 -11.31 -24.42 9.74
C THR A 554 -10.98 -25.77 10.36
N ALA A 555 -11.99 -26.52 10.83
CA ALA A 555 -11.81 -27.86 11.38
C ALA A 555 -11.14 -28.81 10.39
N LYS A 556 -11.60 -28.80 9.13
CA LYS A 556 -11.00 -29.57 8.04
C LYS A 556 -9.54 -29.16 7.78
N SER A 557 -9.25 -27.86 7.78
CA SER A 557 -7.89 -27.33 7.59
C SER A 557 -6.93 -27.78 8.69
N ILE A 558 -7.37 -27.79 9.97
CA ILE A 558 -6.60 -28.31 11.10
C ILE A 558 -6.34 -29.80 10.94
N TYR A 559 -7.40 -30.56 10.67
CA TYR A 559 -7.35 -32.01 10.54
C TYR A 559 -6.39 -32.43 9.43
N GLU A 560 -6.47 -31.83 8.24
CA GLU A 560 -5.61 -32.10 7.09
C GLU A 560 -4.15 -31.73 7.41
N PHE A 561 -3.89 -30.57 8.04
CA PHE A 561 -2.56 -30.13 8.43
C PHE A 561 -1.84 -31.18 9.26
N PHE A 562 -2.49 -31.75 10.27
CA PHE A 562 -1.89 -32.75 11.15
C PHE A 562 -1.86 -34.19 10.57
N ARG A 563 -2.31 -34.39 9.34
CA ARG A 563 -2.18 -35.65 8.57
C ARG A 563 -1.10 -35.58 7.48
N GLU A 564 -0.59 -34.38 7.21
CA GLU A 564 0.53 -34.20 6.28
C GLU A 564 1.84 -34.67 6.95
N GLU A 565 2.61 -35.52 6.27
CA GLU A 565 3.89 -36.08 6.76
C GLU A 565 4.88 -34.98 7.15
N GLN A 566 4.98 -33.92 6.32
CA GLN A 566 5.84 -32.76 6.59
C GLN A 566 5.47 -32.01 7.87
N SER A 567 4.18 -31.88 8.19
CA SER A 567 3.71 -31.24 9.41
C SER A 567 4.05 -32.04 10.65
N ILE A 568 3.87 -33.37 10.56
CA ILE A 568 4.21 -34.30 11.65
C ILE A 568 5.71 -34.27 11.93
N ASP A 569 6.54 -34.33 10.89
CA ASP A 569 8.01 -34.25 11.02
C ASP A 569 8.47 -32.94 11.64
N LEU A 570 7.89 -31.79 11.20
CA LEU A 570 8.18 -30.48 11.77
C LEU A 570 7.86 -30.44 13.27
N ILE A 571 6.68 -30.91 13.69
CA ILE A 571 6.29 -30.91 15.09
C ILE A 571 7.22 -31.80 15.93
N ASN A 572 7.60 -32.96 15.40
CA ASN A 572 8.56 -33.85 16.06
C ASN A 572 9.93 -33.18 16.22
N LYS A 573 10.42 -32.48 15.22
CA LYS A 573 11.67 -31.70 15.31
C LYS A 573 11.59 -30.60 16.37
N LEU A 574 10.48 -29.86 16.44
CA LEU A 574 10.26 -28.84 17.47
C LEU A 574 10.19 -29.45 18.88
N LYS A 575 9.53 -30.60 19.05
CA LYS A 575 9.47 -31.35 20.30
C LYS A 575 10.85 -31.82 20.75
N LEU A 576 11.67 -32.34 19.81
CA LEU A 576 13.06 -32.74 20.08
C LEU A 576 13.95 -31.55 20.42
N ALA A 577 13.69 -30.36 19.88
CA ALA A 577 14.40 -29.13 20.19
C ALA A 577 14.01 -28.55 21.58
N GLY A 578 13.04 -29.14 22.26
CA GLY A 578 12.60 -28.75 23.63
C GLY A 578 11.57 -27.64 23.62
N VAL A 579 10.85 -27.41 22.51
CA VAL A 579 9.73 -26.44 22.47
C VAL A 579 8.56 -27.00 23.28
N ASN A 580 7.93 -26.16 24.09
CA ASN A 580 6.78 -26.55 24.90
C ASN A 580 5.59 -26.95 24.03
N MET A 581 5.01 -28.12 24.31
CA MET A 581 3.88 -28.71 23.63
C MET A 581 2.59 -28.71 24.47
N GLU A 582 2.57 -27.96 25.56
CA GLU A 582 1.46 -27.97 26.52
C GLU A 582 0.94 -26.54 26.77
N SER A 583 -0.36 -26.44 27.04
CA SER A 583 -0.97 -25.19 27.49
C SER A 583 -0.57 -24.89 28.93
N LEU A 584 -0.08 -23.69 29.18
CA LEU A 584 0.29 -23.19 30.49
C LEU A 584 -0.88 -22.57 31.25
N GLU A 585 -2.03 -22.37 30.58
CA GLU A 585 -3.23 -21.85 31.26
C GLU A 585 -3.74 -22.86 32.28
N GLU A 586 -3.97 -22.41 33.51
CA GLU A 586 -4.63 -23.22 34.56
C GLU A 586 -6.09 -23.51 34.16
N GLU A 587 -6.62 -24.66 34.59
CA GLU A 587 -8.05 -24.94 34.42
C GLU A 587 -8.87 -23.92 35.20
N ASN A 588 -9.61 -23.11 34.49
CA ASN A 588 -10.47 -22.13 35.14
C ASN A 588 -11.79 -22.79 35.55
N THR A 589 -12.00 -22.90 36.83
CA THR A 589 -13.24 -23.47 37.44
C THR A 589 -14.35 -22.42 37.58
N ASP A 590 -14.07 -21.14 37.33
CA ASP A 590 -15.02 -20.05 37.47
C ASP A 590 -15.71 -19.71 36.15
N ASN A 591 -16.94 -20.15 36.01
CA ASN A 591 -17.76 -19.95 34.80
C ASN A 591 -18.89 -18.92 35.01
N ARG A 592 -18.70 -17.92 35.92
CA ARG A 592 -19.76 -16.95 36.26
C ARG A 592 -20.31 -16.16 35.10
N PHE A 593 -19.58 -16.04 33.98
CA PHE A 593 -20.00 -15.40 32.75
C PHE A 593 -20.40 -16.38 31.63
N GLU A 594 -20.57 -17.66 31.95
CA GLU A 594 -20.99 -18.65 30.93
C GLU A 594 -22.32 -18.26 30.27
N GLY A 595 -22.33 -18.30 28.92
CA GLY A 595 -23.47 -17.90 28.11
C GLY A 595 -23.68 -16.38 27.99
N LYS A 596 -22.87 -15.54 28.62
CA LYS A 596 -22.94 -14.08 28.50
C LYS A 596 -22.03 -13.57 27.40
N THR A 597 -22.55 -12.61 26.61
CA THR A 597 -21.79 -11.93 25.56
C THR A 597 -21.59 -10.46 25.92
N PHE A 598 -20.35 -10.02 25.93
CA PHE A 598 -19.95 -8.65 26.25
C PHE A 598 -19.50 -7.92 24.98
N VAL A 599 -19.76 -6.62 24.90
CA VAL A 599 -19.18 -5.72 23.89
C VAL A 599 -18.48 -4.57 24.62
N LEU A 600 -17.22 -4.32 24.25
CA LEU A 600 -16.42 -3.23 24.82
C LEU A 600 -16.45 -2.01 23.90
N THR A 601 -16.64 -0.81 24.49
CA THR A 601 -16.68 0.45 23.75
C THR A 601 -16.10 1.59 24.60
N GLY A 602 -15.48 2.58 23.97
CA GLY A 602 -14.79 3.66 24.67
C GLY A 602 -13.38 3.26 25.13
N ALA A 603 -12.69 4.18 25.80
CA ALA A 603 -11.40 3.94 26.46
C ALA A 603 -11.64 3.52 27.91
N LEU A 604 -11.12 2.35 28.31
CA LEU A 604 -11.17 1.91 29.70
C LEU A 604 -9.97 2.53 30.44
N SER A 605 -10.18 2.95 31.67
CA SER A 605 -9.16 3.64 32.47
C SER A 605 -8.20 2.70 33.19
N LYS A 606 -8.67 1.49 33.56
CA LYS A 606 -7.93 0.52 34.36
C LYS A 606 -7.45 -0.70 33.58
N TYR A 607 -8.10 -0.99 32.45
CA TYR A 607 -7.81 -2.14 31.60
C TYR A 607 -7.60 -1.72 30.16
N SER A 608 -6.69 -2.33 29.46
CA SER A 608 -6.75 -2.34 28.00
C SER A 608 -7.96 -3.17 27.53
N ARG A 609 -8.40 -2.97 26.30
CA ARG A 609 -9.50 -3.77 25.73
C ARG A 609 -9.19 -5.27 25.72
N ASP A 610 -7.92 -5.61 25.49
CA ASP A 610 -7.47 -6.99 25.44
C ASP A 610 -7.48 -7.61 26.83
N GLU A 611 -7.00 -6.89 27.86
CA GLU A 611 -7.05 -7.34 29.25
C GLU A 611 -8.49 -7.56 29.74
N ALA A 612 -9.40 -6.62 29.46
CA ALA A 612 -10.80 -6.77 29.82
C ALA A 612 -11.47 -7.95 29.09
N SER A 613 -11.13 -8.16 27.80
CA SER A 613 -11.60 -9.33 27.04
C SER A 613 -11.08 -10.63 27.62
N ASP A 614 -9.80 -10.69 27.97
CA ASP A 614 -9.19 -11.87 28.60
C ASP A 614 -9.83 -12.23 29.95
N ILE A 615 -10.17 -11.22 30.75
CA ILE A 615 -10.88 -11.43 32.04
C ILE A 615 -12.27 -12.02 31.81
N ILE A 616 -13.04 -11.44 30.88
CA ILE A 616 -14.39 -11.92 30.52
C ILE A 616 -14.31 -13.38 30.04
N GLU A 617 -13.37 -13.67 29.15
CA GLU A 617 -13.21 -15.02 28.58
C GLU A 617 -12.69 -16.02 29.59
N LYS A 618 -11.82 -15.61 30.53
CA LYS A 618 -11.41 -16.43 31.70
C LYS A 618 -12.58 -16.81 32.60
N LEU A 619 -13.58 -15.96 32.70
CA LEU A 619 -14.78 -16.22 33.53
C LEU A 619 -15.92 -16.90 32.71
N GLY A 620 -15.61 -17.49 31.56
CA GLY A 620 -16.56 -18.25 30.73
C GLY A 620 -17.43 -17.41 29.81
N GLY A 621 -17.26 -16.08 29.78
CA GLY A 621 -17.99 -15.16 28.88
C GLY A 621 -17.46 -15.12 27.45
N LYS A 622 -18.16 -14.41 26.57
CA LYS A 622 -17.75 -14.16 25.19
C LYS A 622 -17.63 -12.66 24.93
N THR A 623 -16.63 -12.24 24.17
CA THR A 623 -16.52 -10.87 23.67
C THR A 623 -16.92 -10.77 22.20
N SER A 624 -17.56 -9.65 21.81
CA SER A 624 -18.01 -9.38 20.44
C SER A 624 -17.66 -7.97 19.99
N GLY A 625 -17.29 -7.82 18.71
CA GLY A 625 -16.97 -6.53 18.11
C GLY A 625 -18.20 -5.64 17.85
N SER A 626 -19.43 -6.20 17.85
CA SER A 626 -20.65 -5.46 17.51
C SER A 626 -21.81 -5.76 18.46
N VAL A 627 -22.62 -4.74 18.75
CA VAL A 627 -23.82 -4.87 19.60
C VAL A 627 -24.97 -5.47 18.79
N SER A 628 -25.63 -6.48 19.36
CA SER A 628 -26.83 -7.15 18.82
C SER A 628 -27.81 -7.50 19.95
N LYS A 629 -29.01 -7.99 19.61
CA LYS A 629 -30.00 -8.49 20.60
C LYS A 629 -29.49 -9.67 21.43
N LYS A 630 -28.39 -10.33 21.00
CA LYS A 630 -27.73 -11.43 21.74
C LYS A 630 -26.65 -10.94 22.69
N THR A 631 -26.32 -9.63 22.70
CA THR A 631 -25.36 -9.04 23.63
C THR A 631 -25.96 -8.95 25.02
N SER A 632 -25.27 -9.48 26.02
CA SER A 632 -25.73 -9.46 27.41
C SER A 632 -25.36 -8.15 28.11
N TYR A 633 -24.14 -7.68 27.88
CA TYR A 633 -23.60 -6.46 28.50
C TYR A 633 -22.76 -5.65 27.51
N VAL A 634 -22.82 -4.32 27.65
CA VAL A 634 -21.90 -3.41 26.98
C VAL A 634 -21.08 -2.70 28.05
N LEU A 635 -19.78 -3.02 28.11
CA LEU A 635 -18.82 -2.34 28.99
C LEU A 635 -18.40 -1.03 28.31
N ALA A 636 -18.80 0.09 28.90
CA ALA A 636 -18.59 1.42 28.36
C ALA A 636 -17.54 2.19 29.19
N GLY A 637 -16.42 2.53 28.54
CA GLY A 637 -15.43 3.47 29.05
C GLY A 637 -15.69 4.90 28.58
N GLU A 638 -14.68 5.77 28.76
CA GLU A 638 -14.73 7.17 28.31
C GLU A 638 -14.85 7.25 26.77
N ASP A 639 -15.55 8.27 26.28
CA ASP A 639 -15.79 8.52 24.85
C ASP A 639 -16.43 7.33 24.10
N ALA A 640 -17.37 6.64 24.74
CA ALA A 640 -18.08 5.53 24.14
C ALA A 640 -18.95 5.99 22.97
N GLY A 641 -18.56 5.60 21.75
CA GLY A 641 -19.16 6.04 20.47
C GLY A 641 -20.46 5.30 20.08
N SER A 642 -20.65 5.09 18.78
CA SER A 642 -21.88 4.53 18.17
C SER A 642 -22.37 3.19 18.76
N LYS A 643 -21.49 2.38 19.35
CA LYS A 643 -21.88 1.12 20.00
C LYS A 643 -22.71 1.34 21.26
N LEU A 644 -22.44 2.40 22.03
CA LEU A 644 -23.24 2.77 23.21
C LEU A 644 -24.66 3.15 22.81
N THR A 645 -24.79 4.03 21.81
CA THR A 645 -26.10 4.44 21.26
C THR A 645 -26.88 3.22 20.75
N LYS A 646 -26.19 2.29 20.07
CA LYS A 646 -26.81 1.06 19.57
C LYS A 646 -27.26 0.13 20.71
N ALA A 647 -26.52 0.04 21.81
CA ALA A 647 -26.90 -0.73 22.99
C ALA A 647 -28.17 -0.17 23.63
N GLN A 648 -28.24 1.13 23.84
CA GLN A 648 -29.42 1.82 24.35
C GLN A 648 -30.66 1.58 23.48
N ASN A 649 -30.53 1.71 22.16
CA ASN A 649 -31.61 1.48 21.21
C ASN A 649 -32.10 0.02 21.19
N LEU A 650 -31.27 -0.94 21.51
CA LEU A 650 -31.60 -2.37 21.55
C LEU A 650 -32.00 -2.85 22.97
N GLY A 651 -31.96 -1.98 23.99
CA GLY A 651 -32.28 -2.33 25.37
C GLY A 651 -31.24 -3.27 26.01
N VAL A 652 -29.99 -3.23 25.54
CA VAL A 652 -28.88 -4.04 26.08
C VAL A 652 -28.34 -3.33 27.33
N THR A 653 -28.08 -4.09 28.39
CA THR A 653 -27.53 -3.58 29.65
C THR A 653 -26.13 -2.98 29.42
N VAL A 654 -25.99 -1.70 29.75
CA VAL A 654 -24.70 -1.01 29.74
C VAL A 654 -24.14 -1.02 31.15
N ILE A 655 -22.89 -1.39 31.30
CA ILE A 655 -22.17 -1.43 32.58
C ILE A 655 -20.94 -0.51 32.52
N THR A 656 -20.64 0.11 33.66
CA THR A 656 -19.43 0.90 33.85
C THR A 656 -18.22 0.01 34.19
N GLU A 657 -17.04 0.60 34.24
CA GLU A 657 -15.82 -0.10 34.62
C GLU A 657 -15.86 -0.55 36.11
N GLU A 658 -16.47 0.27 36.97
CA GLU A 658 -16.67 -0.07 38.40
C GLU A 658 -17.65 -1.25 38.56
N GLU A 659 -18.77 -1.24 37.84
CA GLU A 659 -19.74 -2.35 37.85
C GLU A 659 -19.11 -3.64 37.30
N PHE A 660 -18.27 -3.53 36.29
CA PHE A 660 -17.51 -4.65 35.76
C PHE A 660 -16.53 -5.21 36.82
N GLU A 661 -15.82 -4.33 37.57
CA GLU A 661 -14.96 -4.76 38.69
C GLU A 661 -15.73 -5.48 39.77
N GLU A 662 -16.94 -5.08 40.08
CA GLU A 662 -17.79 -5.80 41.05
C GLU A 662 -18.20 -7.19 40.55
N MET A 663 -18.45 -7.32 39.24
CA MET A 663 -18.83 -8.59 38.60
C MET A 663 -17.66 -9.59 38.54
N ILE A 664 -16.42 -9.12 38.52
CA ILE A 664 -15.22 -9.98 38.45
C ILE A 664 -14.61 -10.31 39.81
N LYS A 665 -15.01 -9.62 40.91
CA LYS A 665 -14.67 -9.98 42.29
C LYS A 665 -15.46 -11.22 42.71
#